data_42c39c8f75937fb9c2123fae57d68fe9
#
_entry.id   42c39c8f75937fb9c2123fae57d68fe9
#
_cell.length_a   1.000
_cell.length_b   1.000
_cell.length_c   1.000
_cell.angle_alpha   90.00
_cell.angle_beta   90.00
_cell.angle_gamma   90.00
#
_symmetry.space_group_name_H-M   'P 1'
#
loop_
_entity.id
_entity.type
_entity.pdbx_description
1 polymer ?
#
loop_
_entity_poly.entity_id
_entity_poly.type
_entity_poly.pdbx_seq_one_letter_code
_entity_poly.pdbx_strand_id
1 'polypeptide(L)'
;MVLGFRRPPDTDGLLLVSALLLSLVLLFPSAGAADEPYARSRNYDLQNVRVHLWFDLDQRRIRGEADEHIAALRDNVAELKFDSVGLTIQGLTVDGMPTKFSTTGNNLIIPLVHPARRGEEHDIVIRYEGQPKKGLYFILPDKNYPEQPREIWTQGESEDTRYYIPIYDYPNDRTTSEMLLTVPASWITISNGRLMGVKSEADGTKTWDWKQSEPLSTYLISVVAGDFVQKEDSWRGIPLRYVVPRGQEYKIDSSFDHTKQMLDLFSEKLDVPYPWDQYAQTFVDDFVEGGMENTSATTLTVRELENPTLAAEDRTGSDYVESHELAHQWFGDLVTCKDWADLWLNEGFATYFEHFWNEQHYGADDSAYEFWREQAQWFRQKRLYSVPIVDRNSTDSEEYAGNIYTKGGWVLKMLREQLGDADFFRALHYYLETNRGQNVVTADLQKSIEQATSTNLDKFFHQWVYRAGAPQFEVSYTYDDAAHQIKLVVNQTQKVEGLVGLFDVPIQVEIATPSGRKSYPIEVSEASQSFTFPADAAPSMVLFDKGDAILKTVEFKRSPVELIYQLKNAETVPDRADAAVALGGIKDNSEVVAALTDAAQYDSFWGIRAEALRVLGKIGGPNAEQAILGAAGNGNEKPWVRDIAVQQLGKFKEDVSLAPKLAAIAANDKAYRVRAAALRSIAEIKAPNAYDTLVAAVKLESPDNVLRNAAVDGLGALGDDKAVSLLLDWSLPGKDLRTRQAAMLAVAHLDRKNKDITKALISYLHEPYFDVNFWVLFAIGERGDPDAIAPLQDLLNSGDVSLGERSIVEEQIALLKGRTGSK
;
A
#
# COMPACT_ATOMS: atom_id res chain seq x y z
N MET A 1 3.58 3.14 -0.98
CA MET A 1 3.37 2.33 0.24
C MET A 1 1.89 2.27 0.55
N VAL A 2 1.16 1.41 -0.13
CA VAL A 2 -0.19 1.05 0.26
C VAL A 2 -0.09 -0.21 1.10
N LEU A 3 0.34 -0.04 2.35
CA LEU A 3 0.04 -1.01 3.36
C LEU A 3 -1.49 -1.03 3.48
N GLY A 4 -2.11 -2.09 3.00
CA GLY A 4 -3.50 -2.41 3.25
C GLY A 4 -3.69 -2.67 4.74
N PHE A 5 -3.40 -1.68 5.58
CA PHE A 5 -3.62 -1.76 7.01
C PHE A 5 -5.12 -1.82 7.25
N ARG A 6 -5.61 -3.00 7.52
CA ARG A 6 -6.85 -3.17 8.24
C ARG A 6 -6.69 -2.49 9.59
N ARG A 7 -7.05 -1.21 9.67
CA ARG A 7 -7.23 -0.57 10.99
C ARG A 7 -8.27 -1.38 11.75
N PRO A 8 -8.08 -1.52 13.07
CA PRO A 8 -9.16 -1.97 13.92
C PRO A 8 -10.38 -1.09 13.70
N PRO A 9 -11.60 -1.61 13.90
CA PRO A 9 -12.84 -0.94 13.55
C PRO A 9 -12.93 0.44 14.20
N ASP A 10 -13.40 1.40 13.43
CA ASP A 10 -13.62 2.80 13.72
C ASP A 10 -14.03 3.08 15.18
N THR A 11 -13.18 3.78 15.89
CA THR A 11 -13.57 4.50 17.10
C THR A 11 -14.00 5.90 16.68
N ASP A 12 -15.25 6.06 16.22
CA ASP A 12 -15.89 7.36 16.09
C ASP A 12 -16.27 7.89 17.47
N GLY A 13 -15.57 8.92 17.90
CA GLY A 13 -15.97 9.66 19.09
C GLY A 13 -15.18 10.93 19.33
N LEU A 14 -15.78 12.08 18.93
CA LEU A 14 -15.54 13.47 19.40
C LEU A 14 -14.16 14.09 19.03
N LEU A 15 -14.07 15.30 18.50
CA LEU A 15 -14.67 16.59 18.78
C LEU A 15 -14.32 17.62 17.70
N LEU A 16 -15.28 18.47 17.37
CA LEU A 16 -15.07 19.80 16.82
C LEU A 16 -14.41 20.71 17.89
N VAL A 17 -13.43 21.52 17.52
CA VAL A 17 -13.37 22.96 17.84
C VAL A 17 -12.31 23.64 16.97
N SER A 18 -12.74 24.70 16.32
CA SER A 18 -11.94 25.70 15.60
C SER A 18 -11.22 26.62 16.58
N ALA A 19 -9.99 27.01 16.27
CA ALA A 19 -9.53 28.38 16.60
C ALA A 19 -8.23 28.72 15.84
N LEU A 20 -8.26 29.82 15.12
CA LEU A 20 -7.13 30.57 14.57
C LEU A 20 -6.14 30.94 15.68
N LEU A 21 -4.85 30.82 15.40
CA LEU A 21 -3.85 31.74 15.92
C LEU A 21 -2.61 31.78 15.00
N LEU A 22 -2.40 32.94 14.42
CA LEU A 22 -1.16 33.33 13.77
C LEU A 22 -0.01 33.29 14.78
N SER A 23 1.08 32.62 14.42
CA SER A 23 2.34 32.81 15.14
C SER A 23 3.50 32.83 14.13
N LEU A 24 4.22 33.92 14.17
CA LEU A 24 5.45 34.23 13.46
C LEU A 24 6.45 33.06 13.59
N VAL A 25 6.77 32.43 12.48
CA VAL A 25 7.91 31.51 12.40
C VAL A 25 9.12 32.31 11.93
N LEU A 26 10.08 32.47 12.83
CA LEU A 26 11.43 32.92 12.50
C LEU A 26 12.11 31.81 11.65
N LEU A 27 12.26 32.09 10.37
CA LEU A 27 13.04 31.32 9.43
C LEU A 27 14.53 31.34 9.82
N PHE A 28 15.02 30.21 10.31
CA PHE A 28 16.42 29.86 10.12
C PHE A 28 16.49 28.98 8.86
N PRO A 29 17.27 29.36 7.85
CA PRO A 29 17.48 28.45 6.74
C PRO A 29 18.39 27.32 7.23
N SER A 30 17.87 26.13 7.38
CA SER A 30 18.68 24.93 7.24
C SER A 30 19.19 24.96 5.81
N ALA A 31 20.49 24.88 5.60
CA ALA A 31 21.08 24.65 4.30
C ALA A 31 20.77 23.19 3.89
N GLY A 32 19.51 22.93 3.57
CA GLY A 32 19.13 21.77 2.78
C GLY A 32 19.57 22.02 1.35
N ALA A 33 20.04 21.01 0.66
CA ALA A 33 20.24 21.06 -0.78
C ALA A 33 18.95 21.61 -1.42
N ALA A 34 19.09 22.58 -2.30
CA ALA A 34 17.93 23.12 -2.99
C ALA A 34 17.28 22.00 -3.79
N ASP A 35 15.96 21.81 -3.60
CA ASP A 35 15.19 20.88 -4.38
C ASP A 35 15.39 21.16 -5.87
N GLU A 36 15.87 20.15 -6.61
CA GLU A 36 15.99 20.28 -8.05
C GLU A 36 14.60 20.05 -8.66
N PRO A 37 13.95 21.07 -9.27
CA PRO A 37 12.59 20.92 -9.81
C PRO A 37 12.54 20.06 -11.10
N TYR A 38 13.63 19.37 -11.43
CA TYR A 38 13.79 18.52 -12.61
C TYR A 38 14.60 17.29 -12.23
N ALA A 39 14.52 16.26 -13.08
CA ALA A 39 15.33 15.06 -12.95
C ALA A 39 16.81 15.42 -12.77
N ARG A 40 17.45 14.75 -11.83
CA ARG A 40 18.87 14.96 -11.48
C ARG A 40 19.75 14.87 -12.71
N SER A 41 20.64 15.85 -12.90
CA SER A 41 21.58 15.85 -14.02
C SER A 41 22.75 14.87 -13.78
N ARG A 42 23.20 14.19 -14.83
CA ARG A 42 24.34 13.29 -14.81
C ARG A 42 25.38 13.61 -15.87
N ASN A 43 26.63 13.24 -15.60
CA ASN A 43 27.77 13.50 -16.48
C ASN A 43 28.18 12.27 -17.27
N TYR A 44 27.77 11.09 -16.83
CA TYR A 44 28.06 9.81 -17.43
C TYR A 44 26.83 8.92 -17.43
N ASP A 45 26.90 7.88 -18.20
CA ASP A 45 25.93 6.82 -18.37
C ASP A 45 26.52 5.55 -17.77
N LEU A 46 25.84 4.93 -16.82
CA LEU A 46 26.27 3.69 -16.19
C LEU A 46 25.79 2.52 -17.07
N GLN A 47 26.70 1.91 -17.80
CA GLN A 47 26.38 0.87 -18.78
C GLN A 47 26.35 -0.53 -18.19
N ASN A 48 27.24 -0.78 -17.22
CA ASN A 48 27.31 -2.05 -16.49
C ASN A 48 27.82 -1.85 -15.07
N VAL A 49 27.28 -2.60 -14.14
CA VAL A 49 27.79 -2.73 -12.78
C VAL A 49 27.99 -4.20 -12.42
N ARG A 50 29.21 -4.57 -12.08
CA ARG A 50 29.53 -5.90 -11.57
C ARG A 50 29.97 -5.78 -10.12
N VAL A 51 29.21 -6.39 -9.20
CA VAL A 51 29.45 -6.26 -7.76
C VAL A 51 29.72 -7.61 -7.13
N HIS A 52 30.80 -7.70 -6.39
CA HIS A 52 31.07 -8.86 -5.54
C HIS A 52 30.91 -8.47 -4.08
N LEU A 53 29.97 -9.10 -3.39
CA LEU A 53 29.68 -8.88 -1.97
C LEU A 53 30.08 -10.10 -1.12
N TRP A 54 30.73 -9.81 -0.01
CA TRP A 54 31.02 -10.75 1.09
C TRP A 54 30.38 -10.21 2.38
N PHE A 55 29.83 -11.10 3.18
CA PHE A 55 29.05 -10.76 4.35
C PHE A 55 29.72 -11.29 5.63
N ASP A 56 29.97 -10.38 6.58
CA ASP A 56 30.31 -10.72 7.96
C ASP A 56 29.04 -10.65 8.81
N LEU A 57 28.44 -11.82 9.06
CA LEU A 57 27.17 -11.92 9.77
C LEU A 57 27.28 -11.48 11.23
N ASP A 58 28.41 -11.78 11.89
CA ASP A 58 28.59 -11.44 13.29
C ASP A 58 28.71 -9.93 13.52
N GLN A 59 29.35 -9.24 12.57
CA GLN A 59 29.53 -7.79 12.65
C GLN A 59 28.46 -7.01 11.86
N ARG A 60 27.57 -7.69 11.15
CA ARG A 60 26.60 -7.08 10.22
C ARG A 60 27.30 -6.12 9.24
N ARG A 61 28.37 -6.60 8.64
CA ARG A 61 29.21 -5.83 7.71
C ARG A 61 29.24 -6.46 6.33
N ILE A 62 29.41 -5.59 5.34
CA ILE A 62 29.73 -6.00 3.98
C ILE A 62 31.15 -5.61 3.63
N ARG A 63 31.79 -6.39 2.76
CA ARG A 63 32.93 -6.02 1.95
C ARG A 63 32.51 -6.15 0.51
N GLY A 64 32.80 -5.12 -0.30
CA GLY A 64 32.39 -5.09 -1.70
C GLY A 64 33.55 -4.73 -2.63
N GLU A 65 33.45 -5.25 -3.85
CA GLU A 65 34.21 -4.77 -5.01
C GLU A 65 33.17 -4.49 -6.10
N ALA A 66 33.03 -3.21 -6.48
CA ALA A 66 32.17 -2.77 -7.58
C ALA A 66 33.07 -2.43 -8.78
N ASP A 67 32.78 -3.03 -9.91
CA ASP A 67 33.41 -2.79 -11.20
C ASP A 67 32.33 -2.17 -12.11
N GLU A 68 32.48 -0.87 -12.37
CA GLU A 68 31.48 -0.07 -13.06
C GLU A 68 32.03 0.40 -14.40
N HIS A 69 31.32 0.08 -15.47
CA HIS A 69 31.61 0.53 -16.82
C HIS A 69 30.73 1.73 -17.14
N ILE A 70 31.35 2.89 -17.44
CA ILE A 70 30.64 4.14 -17.68
C ILE A 70 31.02 4.76 -19.02
N ALA A 71 30.13 5.54 -19.60
CA ALA A 71 30.44 6.38 -20.77
C ALA A 71 30.13 7.85 -20.47
N ALA A 72 31.04 8.77 -20.79
CA ALA A 72 30.84 10.19 -20.57
C ALA A 72 29.72 10.75 -21.47
N LEU A 73 28.75 11.46 -20.91
CA LEU A 73 27.59 12.03 -21.66
C LEU A 73 27.92 13.37 -22.35
N ARG A 74 29.00 14.02 -21.94
CA ARG A 74 29.40 15.34 -22.47
C ARG A 74 30.91 15.47 -22.55
N ASP A 75 31.37 16.49 -23.27
CA ASP A 75 32.78 16.83 -23.29
C ASP A 75 33.23 17.51 -21.96
N ASN A 76 34.50 17.39 -21.67
CA ASN A 76 35.17 18.00 -20.53
C ASN A 76 34.67 17.54 -19.17
N VAL A 77 34.31 16.24 -19.01
CA VAL A 77 34.00 15.63 -17.73
C VAL A 77 35.32 15.46 -16.97
N ALA A 78 35.61 16.33 -16.01
CA ALA A 78 36.85 16.32 -15.24
C ALA A 78 36.80 15.41 -14.00
N GLU A 79 35.59 15.08 -13.53
CA GLU A 79 35.37 14.22 -12.37
C GLU A 79 34.08 13.43 -12.53
N LEU A 80 34.08 12.21 -11.92
CA LEU A 80 32.89 11.38 -11.78
C LEU A 80 32.38 11.47 -10.35
N LYS A 81 31.07 11.46 -10.18
CA LYS A 81 30.40 11.56 -8.87
C LYS A 81 29.49 10.36 -8.70
N PHE A 82 29.81 9.49 -7.74
CA PHE A 82 28.99 8.37 -7.32
C PHE A 82 28.33 8.67 -5.99
N ASP A 83 27.14 8.18 -5.79
CA ASP A 83 26.48 8.18 -4.48
C ASP A 83 27.09 7.09 -3.60
N SER A 84 27.39 7.40 -2.34
CA SER A 84 28.03 6.47 -1.41
C SER A 84 27.80 6.93 0.01
N VAL A 85 27.02 6.20 0.79
CA VAL A 85 26.64 6.57 2.14
C VAL A 85 27.10 5.52 3.16
N GLY A 86 27.87 5.94 4.14
CA GLY A 86 28.35 5.07 5.22
C GLY A 86 29.37 4.02 4.80
N LEU A 87 29.83 4.05 3.54
CA LEU A 87 30.84 3.13 3.01
C LEU A 87 32.24 3.71 3.16
N THR A 88 33.18 2.86 3.56
CA THR A 88 34.61 3.19 3.62
C THR A 88 35.30 2.69 2.37
N ILE A 89 35.73 3.59 1.50
CA ILE A 89 36.46 3.26 0.28
C ILE A 89 37.90 2.91 0.62
N GLN A 90 38.29 1.69 0.31
CA GLN A 90 39.63 1.16 0.62
C GLN A 90 40.63 1.34 -0.52
N GLY A 91 40.13 1.42 -1.74
CA GLY A 91 40.95 1.62 -2.92
C GLY A 91 40.11 1.77 -4.18
N LEU A 92 40.65 2.47 -5.15
CA LEU A 92 39.99 2.76 -6.40
C LEU A 92 40.97 2.77 -7.56
N THR A 93 40.56 2.22 -8.70
CA THR A 93 41.27 2.35 -9.98
C THR A 93 40.34 2.89 -11.05
N VAL A 94 40.90 3.68 -11.97
CA VAL A 94 40.27 4.09 -13.24
C VAL A 94 41.12 3.51 -14.35
N ASP A 95 40.52 2.72 -15.24
CA ASP A 95 41.20 2.00 -16.34
C ASP A 95 42.41 1.20 -15.85
N GLY A 96 42.28 0.52 -14.71
CA GLY A 96 43.33 -0.27 -14.07
C GLY A 96 44.41 0.58 -13.34
N MET A 97 44.34 1.91 -13.38
CA MET A 97 45.32 2.77 -12.74
C MET A 97 44.84 3.25 -11.37
N PRO A 98 45.59 3.07 -10.29
CA PRO A 98 45.25 3.59 -8.96
C PRO A 98 45.02 5.10 -9.01
N THR A 99 43.83 5.52 -8.57
CA THR A 99 43.38 6.90 -8.69
C THR A 99 43.07 7.47 -7.30
N LYS A 100 43.36 8.75 -7.10
CA LYS A 100 42.96 9.47 -5.88
C LYS A 100 41.48 9.76 -5.94
N PHE A 101 40.84 9.75 -4.80
CA PHE A 101 39.42 10.11 -4.64
C PHE A 101 39.22 10.95 -3.38
N SER A 102 38.07 11.53 -3.26
CA SER A 102 37.60 12.18 -2.03
C SER A 102 36.15 11.78 -1.75
N THR A 103 35.78 11.77 -0.48
CA THR A 103 34.40 11.59 -0.05
C THR A 103 33.90 12.91 0.54
N THR A 104 32.75 13.38 0.09
CA THR A 104 32.14 14.63 0.55
C THR A 104 30.64 14.42 0.75
N GLY A 105 30.19 14.48 2.02
CA GLY A 105 28.83 14.13 2.36
C GLY A 105 28.51 12.69 1.92
N ASN A 106 27.48 12.54 1.10
CA ASN A 106 27.02 11.24 0.60
C ASN A 106 27.63 10.88 -0.78
N ASN A 107 28.76 11.48 -1.16
CA ASN A 107 29.31 11.31 -2.52
C ASN A 107 30.76 10.86 -2.48
N LEU A 108 31.08 9.98 -3.41
CA LEU A 108 32.45 9.61 -3.80
C LEU A 108 32.81 10.40 -5.08
N ILE A 109 33.84 11.24 -4.99
CA ILE A 109 34.32 12.08 -6.10
C ILE A 109 35.63 11.51 -6.65
N ILE A 110 35.66 11.20 -7.92
CA ILE A 110 36.76 10.58 -8.63
C ILE A 110 37.24 11.55 -9.74
N PRO A 111 38.36 12.26 -9.55
CA PRO A 111 38.92 13.07 -10.60
C PRO A 111 39.51 12.21 -11.71
N LEU A 112 39.21 12.51 -12.96
CA LEU A 112 39.84 11.90 -14.10
C LEU A 112 41.19 12.53 -14.39
N VAL A 113 42.17 11.72 -14.84
CA VAL A 113 43.54 12.23 -15.20
C VAL A 113 43.46 13.24 -16.32
N HIS A 114 42.55 13.02 -17.26
CA HIS A 114 42.21 13.92 -18.34
C HIS A 114 40.69 14.07 -18.38
N PRO A 115 40.18 15.29 -18.65
CA PRO A 115 38.74 15.43 -18.85
C PRO A 115 38.24 14.55 -19.98
N ALA A 116 37.26 13.70 -19.70
CA ALA A 116 36.68 12.77 -20.68
C ALA A 116 35.90 13.53 -21.75
N ARG A 117 35.90 13.00 -22.97
CA ARG A 117 35.06 13.47 -24.08
C ARG A 117 33.74 12.71 -24.10
N ARG A 118 32.76 13.29 -24.72
CA ARG A 118 31.46 12.60 -24.92
C ARG A 118 31.67 11.23 -25.62
N GLY A 119 31.12 10.20 -25.00
CA GLY A 119 31.22 8.81 -25.46
C GLY A 119 32.54 8.11 -25.08
N GLU A 120 33.43 8.78 -24.33
CA GLU A 120 34.62 8.14 -23.79
C GLU A 120 34.22 7.23 -22.63
N GLU A 121 34.69 5.98 -22.69
CA GLU A 121 34.37 4.93 -21.74
C GLU A 121 35.46 4.78 -20.71
N HIS A 122 35.09 4.42 -19.47
CA HIS A 122 36.02 4.15 -18.38
C HIS A 122 35.56 2.99 -17.53
N ASP A 123 36.50 2.16 -17.08
CA ASP A 123 36.31 1.11 -16.09
C ASP A 123 36.75 1.60 -14.70
N ILE A 124 35.81 1.61 -13.77
CA ILE A 124 35.98 2.10 -12.40
C ILE A 124 35.87 0.93 -11.43
N VAL A 125 36.99 0.50 -10.80
CA VAL A 125 36.93 -0.55 -9.79
C VAL A 125 37.04 0.06 -8.40
N ILE A 126 36.02 -0.13 -7.57
CA ILE A 126 35.91 0.44 -6.23
C ILE A 126 35.92 -0.70 -5.21
N ARG A 127 36.89 -0.71 -4.29
CA ARG A 127 36.91 -1.61 -3.14
C ARG A 127 36.46 -0.89 -1.89
N TYR A 128 35.51 -1.46 -1.20
CA TYR A 128 34.86 -0.81 -0.06
C TYR A 128 34.43 -1.80 1.01
N GLU A 129 34.15 -1.26 2.19
CA GLU A 129 33.47 -1.97 3.27
C GLU A 129 32.52 -1.04 3.99
N GLY A 130 31.50 -1.60 4.66
CA GLY A 130 30.55 -0.82 5.42
C GLY A 130 29.68 -1.65 6.36
N GLN A 131 28.94 -0.95 7.21
CA GLN A 131 27.82 -1.49 7.98
C GLN A 131 26.56 -0.76 7.55
N PRO A 132 25.86 -1.27 6.52
CA PRO A 132 24.65 -0.63 6.04
C PRO A 132 23.63 -0.46 7.15
N LYS A 133 23.02 0.72 7.24
CA LYS A 133 21.89 1.01 8.14
C LYS A 133 20.58 1.08 7.38
N LYS A 134 20.65 1.20 6.07
CA LYS A 134 19.58 1.23 5.09
C LYS A 134 20.03 0.51 3.83
N GLY A 135 19.10 0.23 2.95
CA GLY A 135 19.36 -0.36 1.65
C GLY A 135 19.71 -1.85 1.70
N LEU A 136 20.48 -2.32 2.69
CA LEU A 136 20.78 -3.73 2.92
C LEU A 136 20.65 -4.05 4.42
N TYR A 137 19.89 -5.08 4.72
CA TYR A 137 19.49 -5.45 6.07
C TYR A 137 19.97 -6.86 6.43
N PHE A 138 20.34 -7.05 7.70
CA PHE A 138 20.72 -8.33 8.27
C PHE A 138 19.69 -8.76 9.30
N ILE A 139 18.89 -9.76 8.98
CA ILE A 139 17.96 -10.39 9.89
C ILE A 139 18.64 -11.62 10.47
N LEU A 140 18.92 -11.59 11.75
CA LEU A 140 19.73 -12.61 12.42
C LEU A 140 19.14 -12.93 13.80
N PRO A 141 19.21 -14.19 14.22
CA PRO A 141 18.83 -14.59 15.58
C PRO A 141 19.55 -13.77 16.64
N ASP A 142 18.84 -13.45 17.69
CA ASP A 142 19.39 -12.85 18.89
C ASP A 142 18.96 -13.59 20.17
N LYS A 143 19.34 -13.07 21.33
CA LYS A 143 18.98 -13.69 22.63
C LYS A 143 17.48 -13.71 22.90
N ASN A 144 16.72 -12.79 22.32
CA ASN A 144 15.28 -12.66 22.49
C ASN A 144 14.52 -13.50 21.45
N TYR A 145 15.07 -13.59 20.25
CA TYR A 145 14.49 -14.29 19.09
C TYR A 145 15.50 -15.31 18.53
N PRO A 146 15.75 -16.41 19.25
CA PRO A 146 16.74 -17.41 18.81
C PRO A 146 16.30 -18.19 17.57
N GLU A 147 15.00 -18.22 17.27
CA GLU A 147 14.41 -18.89 16.10
C GLU A 147 14.21 -17.94 14.90
N GLN A 148 14.66 -16.68 15.02
CA GLN A 148 14.62 -15.73 13.91
C GLN A 148 15.40 -16.32 12.72
N PRO A 149 14.91 -16.22 11.47
CA PRO A 149 15.65 -16.69 10.32
C PRO A 149 16.97 -15.95 10.14
N ARG A 150 17.88 -16.56 9.38
CA ARG A 150 19.16 -15.94 9.02
C ARG A 150 19.05 -15.48 7.59
N GLU A 151 18.83 -14.18 7.41
CA GLU A 151 18.57 -13.59 6.11
C GLU A 151 19.32 -12.27 5.93
N ILE A 152 19.59 -11.97 4.67
CA ILE A 152 20.04 -10.67 4.18
C ILE A 152 19.12 -10.32 3.02
N TRP A 153 18.62 -9.09 3.00
CA TRP A 153 17.85 -8.58 1.88
C TRP A 153 18.08 -7.09 1.66
N THR A 154 17.74 -6.62 0.47
CA THR A 154 17.89 -5.22 0.08
C THR A 154 16.54 -4.59 -0.20
N GLN A 155 16.45 -3.27 0.08
CA GLN A 155 15.42 -2.36 -0.37
C GLN A 155 16.10 -1.12 -0.92
N GLY A 156 15.97 -0.89 -2.23
CA GLY A 156 16.70 0.15 -2.94
C GLY A 156 15.91 1.44 -3.17
N GLU A 157 14.58 1.37 -3.15
CA GLU A 157 13.71 2.53 -3.35
C GLU A 157 13.68 3.43 -2.09
N SER A 158 13.70 4.75 -2.24
CA SER A 158 13.87 5.46 -3.51
C SER A 158 15.34 5.52 -3.96
N GLU A 159 16.32 5.74 -3.08
CA GLU A 159 17.75 5.97 -3.36
C GLU A 159 18.64 5.30 -2.30
N ASP A 160 18.30 4.06 -1.88
CA ASP A 160 18.97 3.37 -0.79
C ASP A 160 20.00 2.32 -1.27
N THR A 161 20.18 2.13 -2.60
CA THR A 161 21.26 1.29 -3.16
C THR A 161 22.64 1.84 -2.79
N ARG A 162 22.79 3.13 -2.66
CA ARG A 162 24.02 3.84 -2.26
C ARG A 162 24.56 3.47 -0.88
N TYR A 163 23.77 2.81 -0.04
CA TYR A 163 24.22 2.37 1.28
C TYR A 163 25.00 1.04 1.26
N TYR A 164 24.92 0.30 0.13
CA TYR A 164 25.63 -0.98 0.00
C TYR A 164 26.43 -1.13 -1.30
N ILE A 165 26.20 -0.24 -2.29
CA ILE A 165 27.03 -0.11 -3.50
C ILE A 165 27.33 1.37 -3.71
N PRO A 166 28.62 1.79 -3.88
CA PRO A 166 28.92 3.12 -4.41
C PRO A 166 28.47 3.18 -5.87
N ILE A 167 27.41 3.92 -6.22
CA ILE A 167 26.78 3.87 -7.54
C ILE A 167 26.10 5.21 -7.86
N TYR A 168 25.73 5.46 -9.12
CA TYR A 168 24.77 6.52 -9.45
C TYR A 168 23.37 6.03 -9.11
N ASP A 169 22.79 6.55 -8.04
CA ASP A 169 21.54 6.06 -7.45
C ASP A 169 20.40 7.06 -7.68
N TYR A 170 19.81 7.00 -8.87
CA TYR A 170 18.64 7.79 -9.27
C TYR A 170 17.96 7.15 -10.49
N PRO A 171 16.62 7.18 -10.60
CA PRO A 171 15.89 6.40 -11.60
C PRO A 171 16.13 6.83 -13.06
N ASN A 172 16.76 7.96 -13.35
CA ASN A 172 17.00 8.45 -14.71
C ASN A 172 18.21 7.80 -15.40
N ASP A 173 18.80 6.77 -14.82
CA ASP A 173 19.84 5.93 -15.43
C ASP A 173 19.47 4.45 -15.38
N ARG A 174 19.95 3.69 -16.34
CA ARG A 174 19.73 2.24 -16.43
C ARG A 174 21.03 1.55 -16.73
N THR A 175 21.23 0.41 -16.08
CA THR A 175 22.47 -0.35 -16.20
C THR A 175 22.18 -1.85 -16.28
N THR A 176 23.05 -2.61 -16.93
CA THR A 176 23.09 -4.07 -16.75
C THR A 176 23.82 -4.40 -15.46
N SER A 177 23.51 -5.52 -14.83
CA SER A 177 24.16 -5.88 -13.57
C SER A 177 24.65 -7.32 -13.52
N GLU A 178 25.74 -7.56 -12.77
CA GLU A 178 26.25 -8.89 -12.42
C GLU A 178 26.56 -8.90 -10.93
N MET A 179 25.85 -9.74 -10.16
CA MET A 179 25.96 -9.81 -8.71
C MET A 179 26.62 -11.14 -8.29
N LEU A 180 27.81 -11.04 -7.71
CA LEU A 180 28.52 -12.17 -7.11
C LEU A 180 28.33 -12.14 -5.60
N LEU A 181 27.61 -13.11 -5.07
CA LEU A 181 27.22 -13.15 -3.66
C LEU A 181 27.93 -14.33 -2.97
N THR A 182 28.88 -14.03 -2.10
CA THR A 182 29.60 -15.05 -1.32
C THR A 182 28.96 -15.20 0.04
N VAL A 183 28.32 -16.36 0.27
CA VAL A 183 27.50 -16.66 1.44
C VAL A 183 27.86 -18.03 2.03
N PRO A 184 27.41 -18.35 3.27
CA PRO A 184 27.54 -19.71 3.82
C PRO A 184 27.03 -20.78 2.85
N ALA A 185 27.69 -21.93 2.78
CA ALA A 185 27.41 -22.98 1.78
C ALA A 185 25.97 -23.56 1.87
N SER A 186 25.33 -23.46 3.01
CA SER A 186 23.93 -23.89 3.21
C SER A 186 22.89 -22.88 2.72
N TRP A 187 23.29 -21.63 2.49
CA TRP A 187 22.39 -20.55 2.06
C TRP A 187 22.12 -20.60 0.56
N ILE A 188 20.97 -20.13 0.16
CA ILE A 188 20.66 -19.78 -1.22
C ILE A 188 20.59 -18.27 -1.39
N THR A 189 20.75 -17.82 -2.62
CA THR A 189 20.62 -16.40 -2.96
C THR A 189 19.65 -16.23 -4.11
N ILE A 190 19.00 -15.07 -4.13
CA ILE A 190 18.21 -14.57 -5.26
C ILE A 190 18.73 -13.17 -5.59
N SER A 191 18.87 -12.90 -6.88
CA SER A 191 19.16 -11.58 -7.43
C SER A 191 18.53 -11.45 -8.82
N ASN A 192 18.70 -10.28 -9.44
CA ASN A 192 18.14 -9.97 -10.75
C ASN A 192 18.71 -10.87 -11.86
N GLY A 193 17.88 -11.20 -12.83
CA GLY A 193 18.29 -11.91 -14.04
C GLY A 193 18.53 -13.40 -13.85
N ARG A 194 19.51 -13.94 -14.55
CA ARG A 194 19.80 -15.39 -14.63
C ARG A 194 20.91 -15.81 -13.69
N LEU A 195 20.73 -16.93 -13.00
CA LEU A 195 21.84 -17.61 -12.30
C LEU A 195 22.81 -18.21 -13.33
N MET A 196 24.02 -17.66 -13.37
CA MET A 196 25.09 -18.11 -14.28
C MET A 196 25.85 -19.30 -13.70
N GLY A 197 25.99 -19.40 -12.39
CA GLY A 197 26.66 -20.50 -11.74
C GLY A 197 26.80 -20.35 -10.24
N VAL A 198 27.23 -21.45 -9.60
CA VAL A 198 27.53 -21.48 -8.16
C VAL A 198 28.87 -22.12 -7.97
N LYS A 199 29.82 -21.40 -7.38
CA LYS A 199 31.19 -21.87 -7.12
C LYS A 199 31.38 -22.12 -5.63
N SER A 200 31.87 -23.30 -5.24
CA SER A 200 32.29 -23.57 -3.87
C SER A 200 33.66 -22.98 -3.61
N GLU A 201 33.82 -22.27 -2.52
CA GLU A 201 35.08 -21.66 -2.11
C GLU A 201 35.82 -22.55 -1.09
N ALA A 202 37.11 -22.32 -0.95
CA ALA A 202 37.96 -23.16 -0.09
C ALA A 202 37.67 -22.99 1.42
N ASP A 203 37.10 -21.91 1.81
CA ASP A 203 36.71 -21.55 3.20
C ASP A 203 35.36 -22.09 3.65
N GLY A 204 34.68 -22.86 2.79
CA GLY A 204 33.37 -23.44 3.08
C GLY A 204 32.18 -22.53 2.74
N THR A 205 32.42 -21.42 2.06
CA THR A 205 31.38 -20.57 1.48
C THR A 205 31.05 -20.98 0.04
N LYS A 206 30.03 -20.34 -0.55
CA LYS A 206 29.71 -20.42 -1.98
C LYS A 206 29.54 -19.04 -2.54
N THR A 207 30.02 -18.83 -3.75
CA THR A 207 29.79 -17.64 -4.55
C THR A 207 28.73 -17.94 -5.60
N TRP A 208 27.62 -17.23 -5.55
CA TRP A 208 26.55 -17.28 -6.53
C TRP A 208 26.75 -16.14 -7.51
N ASP A 209 26.63 -16.43 -8.81
CA ASP A 209 26.83 -15.49 -9.91
C ASP A 209 25.49 -15.28 -10.63
N TRP A 210 24.91 -14.09 -10.46
CA TRP A 210 23.65 -13.66 -11.06
C TRP A 210 23.90 -12.57 -12.08
N LYS A 211 23.24 -12.64 -13.23
CA LYS A 211 23.43 -11.66 -14.30
C LYS A 211 22.11 -11.18 -14.88
N GLN A 212 21.90 -9.88 -14.83
CA GLN A 212 20.82 -9.17 -15.49
C GLN A 212 21.34 -8.52 -16.77
N SER A 213 20.91 -9.08 -17.90
CA SER A 213 21.42 -8.67 -19.22
C SER A 213 20.67 -7.51 -19.84
N GLU A 214 19.39 -7.32 -19.49
CA GLU A 214 18.59 -6.18 -19.89
C GLU A 214 18.77 -5.05 -18.86
N PRO A 215 18.95 -3.79 -19.28
CA PRO A 215 19.19 -2.70 -18.35
C PRO A 215 18.00 -2.46 -17.40
N LEU A 216 18.31 -2.20 -16.15
CA LEU A 216 17.38 -1.85 -15.07
C LEU A 216 17.82 -0.56 -14.36
N SER A 217 16.91 0.13 -13.68
CA SER A 217 17.28 1.24 -12.80
C SER A 217 17.95 0.72 -11.53
N THR A 218 18.88 1.48 -10.96
CA THR A 218 19.75 1.01 -9.88
C THR A 218 19.01 0.67 -8.59
N TYR A 219 17.90 1.34 -8.28
CA TYR A 219 17.08 1.04 -7.11
C TYR A 219 16.44 -0.36 -7.16
N LEU A 220 16.35 -0.97 -8.36
CA LEU A 220 15.79 -2.31 -8.59
C LEU A 220 16.81 -3.44 -8.39
N ILE A 221 18.08 -3.12 -8.12
CA ILE A 221 19.11 -4.13 -7.84
C ILE A 221 18.77 -4.83 -6.53
N SER A 222 18.63 -6.16 -6.59
CA SER A 222 18.25 -6.99 -5.46
C SER A 222 19.37 -7.91 -4.99
N VAL A 223 19.50 -8.03 -3.68
CA VAL A 223 20.25 -9.08 -3.01
C VAL A 223 19.37 -9.69 -1.95
N VAL A 224 19.01 -10.96 -2.13
CA VAL A 224 18.41 -11.77 -1.07
C VAL A 224 19.30 -12.97 -0.84
N ALA A 225 19.65 -13.27 0.40
CA ALA A 225 20.48 -14.41 0.78
C ALA A 225 20.08 -14.93 2.15
N GLY A 226 19.98 -16.25 2.31
CA GLY A 226 19.60 -16.78 3.61
C GLY A 226 19.37 -18.28 3.63
N ASP A 227 18.90 -18.75 4.81
CA ASP A 227 18.48 -20.12 5.00
C ASP A 227 17.02 -20.30 4.52
N PHE A 228 16.84 -20.18 3.22
CA PHE A 228 15.56 -20.32 2.55
C PHE A 228 15.30 -21.71 2.01
N VAL A 229 14.04 -21.96 1.67
CA VAL A 229 13.62 -23.10 0.84
C VAL A 229 13.01 -22.55 -0.45
N GLN A 230 13.37 -23.19 -1.56
CA GLN A 230 12.93 -22.79 -2.90
C GLN A 230 12.09 -23.91 -3.52
N LYS A 231 10.94 -23.55 -4.09
CA LYS A 231 10.19 -24.38 -5.03
C LYS A 231 10.40 -23.83 -6.44
N GLU A 232 10.86 -24.68 -7.35
CA GLU A 232 11.04 -24.32 -8.75
C GLU A 232 9.82 -24.70 -9.58
N ASP A 233 9.48 -23.85 -10.53
CA ASP A 233 8.43 -24.06 -11.52
C ASP A 233 8.85 -23.41 -12.85
N SER A 234 7.98 -23.41 -13.85
CA SER A 234 8.23 -22.71 -15.10
C SER A 234 6.93 -22.21 -15.75
N TRP A 235 7.03 -21.11 -16.47
CA TRP A 235 5.98 -20.56 -17.28
C TRP A 235 6.50 -20.20 -18.66
N ARG A 236 5.93 -20.79 -19.74
CA ARG A 236 6.33 -20.57 -21.14
C ARG A 236 7.86 -20.70 -21.37
N GLY A 237 8.54 -21.53 -20.57
CA GLY A 237 10.00 -21.72 -20.61
C GLY A 237 10.82 -20.76 -19.75
N ILE A 238 10.20 -19.81 -19.10
CA ILE A 238 10.82 -18.91 -18.13
C ILE A 238 10.80 -19.60 -16.76
N PRO A 239 11.95 -19.72 -16.05
CA PRO A 239 11.99 -20.25 -14.70
C PRO A 239 11.19 -19.40 -13.71
N LEU A 240 10.37 -20.03 -12.89
CA LEU A 240 9.72 -19.44 -11.74
C LEU A 240 10.35 -19.98 -10.46
N ARG A 241 10.58 -19.11 -9.48
CA ARG A 241 11.17 -19.46 -8.19
C ARG A 241 10.31 -18.90 -7.06
N TYR A 242 9.78 -19.78 -6.23
CA TYR A 242 9.03 -19.41 -5.03
C TYR A 242 9.90 -19.69 -3.82
N VAL A 243 10.29 -18.63 -3.09
CA VAL A 243 11.30 -18.69 -2.05
C VAL A 243 10.70 -18.21 -0.72
N VAL A 244 10.84 -19.03 0.31
CA VAL A 244 10.30 -18.73 1.64
C VAL A 244 11.32 -19.08 2.73
N PRO A 245 11.26 -18.47 3.92
CA PRO A 245 12.08 -18.90 5.06
C PRO A 245 11.85 -20.36 5.38
N ARG A 246 12.91 -21.06 5.79
CA ARG A 246 12.83 -22.46 6.18
C ARG A 246 11.80 -22.69 7.28
N GLY A 247 10.96 -23.71 7.10
CA GLY A 247 9.84 -24.05 7.97
C GLY A 247 8.50 -23.44 7.54
N GLN A 248 8.51 -22.60 6.51
CA GLN A 248 7.30 -21.98 5.93
C GLN A 248 6.88 -22.61 4.59
N GLU A 249 7.51 -23.71 4.17
CA GLU A 249 7.32 -24.36 2.86
C GLU A 249 5.87 -24.76 2.58
N TYR A 250 5.12 -25.10 3.63
CA TYR A 250 3.72 -25.49 3.55
C TYR A 250 2.78 -24.35 3.12
N LYS A 251 3.28 -23.12 3.11
CA LYS A 251 2.53 -21.93 2.71
C LYS A 251 2.73 -21.56 1.21
N ILE A 252 3.69 -22.16 0.52
CA ILE A 252 4.03 -21.81 -0.87
C ILE A 252 2.82 -21.94 -1.78
N ASP A 253 2.11 -23.06 -1.70
CA ASP A 253 1.00 -23.33 -2.63
C ASP A 253 -0.20 -22.43 -2.40
N SER A 254 -0.43 -21.97 -1.17
CA SER A 254 -1.52 -21.03 -0.86
C SER A 254 -1.20 -19.57 -1.18
N SER A 255 0.09 -19.23 -1.32
CA SER A 255 0.52 -17.86 -1.59
C SER A 255 0.81 -17.60 -3.07
N PHE A 256 1.15 -18.63 -3.88
CA PHE A 256 1.61 -18.45 -5.24
C PHE A 256 0.78 -19.23 -6.27
N ASP A 257 -0.45 -19.63 -5.95
CA ASP A 257 -1.25 -20.49 -6.83
C ASP A 257 -1.77 -19.78 -8.10
N HIS A 258 -1.78 -18.44 -8.09
CA HIS A 258 -2.25 -17.64 -9.22
C HIS A 258 -1.15 -16.97 -10.05
N THR A 259 0.13 -17.03 -9.67
CA THR A 259 1.24 -16.37 -10.36
C THR A 259 1.25 -16.61 -11.88
N LYS A 260 1.06 -17.85 -12.34
CA LYS A 260 1.04 -18.17 -13.78
C LYS A 260 -0.16 -17.58 -14.50
N GLN A 261 -1.30 -17.50 -13.85
CA GLN A 261 -2.52 -16.91 -14.41
C GLN A 261 -2.38 -15.40 -14.55
N MET A 262 -1.73 -14.74 -13.57
CA MET A 262 -1.39 -13.31 -13.64
C MET A 262 -0.42 -13.03 -14.78
N LEU A 263 0.65 -13.84 -14.93
CA LEU A 263 1.61 -13.75 -16.02
C LEU A 263 0.93 -13.92 -17.41
N ASP A 264 0.01 -14.88 -17.53
CA ASP A 264 -0.77 -15.08 -18.76
C ASP A 264 -1.64 -13.85 -19.04
N LEU A 265 -2.41 -13.41 -18.05
CA LEU A 265 -3.34 -12.29 -18.19
C LEU A 265 -2.63 -10.99 -18.60
N PHE A 266 -1.56 -10.60 -17.88
CA PHE A 266 -0.88 -9.34 -18.14
C PHE A 266 -0.14 -9.37 -19.47
N SER A 267 0.59 -10.47 -19.78
CA SER A 267 1.26 -10.62 -21.07
C SER A 267 0.28 -10.56 -22.25
N GLU A 268 -0.89 -11.19 -22.13
CA GLU A 268 -1.88 -11.25 -23.22
C GLU A 268 -2.64 -9.94 -23.40
N LYS A 269 -3.00 -9.27 -22.29
CA LYS A 269 -3.74 -8.00 -22.36
C LYS A 269 -2.90 -6.84 -22.82
N LEU A 270 -1.65 -6.81 -22.40
CA LEU A 270 -0.68 -5.80 -22.86
C LEU A 270 -0.13 -6.11 -24.25
N ASP A 271 -0.30 -7.34 -24.75
CA ASP A 271 0.36 -7.87 -25.96
C ASP A 271 1.89 -7.64 -25.92
N VAL A 272 2.47 -7.67 -24.71
CA VAL A 272 3.89 -7.55 -24.43
C VAL A 272 4.27 -8.74 -23.55
N PRO A 273 5.01 -9.72 -24.05
CA PRO A 273 5.46 -10.86 -23.26
C PRO A 273 6.24 -10.41 -22.03
N TYR A 274 6.18 -11.20 -20.93
CA TYR A 274 7.02 -10.99 -19.78
C TYR A 274 8.50 -10.83 -20.21
N PRO A 275 9.16 -9.71 -19.85
CA PRO A 275 10.38 -9.32 -20.55
C PRO A 275 11.68 -9.88 -19.96
N TRP A 276 11.65 -10.63 -18.85
CA TRP A 276 12.82 -11.01 -18.11
C TRP A 276 13.15 -12.50 -18.20
N ASP A 277 14.41 -12.87 -17.87
CA ASP A 277 14.95 -14.22 -17.98
C ASP A 277 14.43 -15.21 -16.91
N GLN A 278 13.87 -14.74 -15.83
CA GLN A 278 13.22 -15.49 -14.75
C GLN A 278 12.18 -14.66 -14.05
N TYR A 279 11.36 -15.26 -13.19
CA TYR A 279 10.58 -14.56 -12.18
C TYR A 279 10.74 -15.25 -10.83
N ALA A 280 11.40 -14.60 -9.90
CA ALA A 280 11.52 -15.05 -8.52
C ALA A 280 10.64 -14.19 -7.62
N GLN A 281 9.94 -14.82 -6.70
CA GLN A 281 9.19 -14.18 -5.63
C GLN A 281 9.73 -14.71 -4.30
N THR A 282 10.26 -13.83 -3.46
CA THR A 282 10.91 -14.20 -2.21
C THR A 282 10.26 -13.51 -1.04
N PHE A 283 9.67 -14.28 -0.13
CA PHE A 283 9.22 -13.77 1.16
C PHE A 283 10.39 -13.67 2.14
N VAL A 284 10.56 -12.49 2.73
CA VAL A 284 11.60 -12.23 3.74
C VAL A 284 11.00 -11.71 5.04
N ASP A 285 11.71 -11.96 6.13
CA ASP A 285 11.28 -11.55 7.47
C ASP A 285 11.63 -10.08 7.74
N ASP A 286 10.78 -9.40 8.52
CA ASP A 286 10.95 -7.99 8.94
C ASP A 286 11.15 -7.03 7.77
N PHE A 287 10.53 -7.29 6.63
CA PHE A 287 10.62 -6.44 5.45
C PHE A 287 9.93 -5.10 5.69
N VAL A 288 10.60 -4.02 5.30
CA VAL A 288 10.15 -2.65 5.58
C VAL A 288 8.94 -2.21 4.76
N GLU A 289 8.64 -2.93 3.67
CA GLU A 289 7.52 -2.68 2.76
C GLU A 289 6.55 -3.88 2.69
N GLY A 290 5.49 -3.77 1.90
CA GLY A 290 4.60 -4.88 1.54
C GLY A 290 5.25 -5.81 0.53
N GLY A 291 5.76 -5.21 -0.53
CA GLY A 291 6.53 -5.82 -1.61
C GLY A 291 7.54 -4.84 -2.16
N MET A 292 8.35 -5.32 -3.08
CA MET A 292 9.30 -4.53 -3.88
C MET A 292 9.51 -5.23 -5.21
N GLU A 293 9.33 -4.48 -6.26
CA GLU A 293 9.31 -4.92 -7.65
C GLU A 293 10.67 -5.30 -8.23
N ASN A 294 11.71 -5.49 -7.43
CA ASN A 294 13.05 -5.78 -7.95
C ASN A 294 13.01 -6.59 -9.23
N THR A 295 13.54 -6.07 -10.31
CA THR A 295 13.42 -6.62 -11.66
C THR A 295 13.70 -8.11 -11.70
N SER A 296 12.74 -8.93 -12.12
CA SER A 296 12.79 -10.39 -12.18
C SER A 296 12.93 -11.12 -10.82
N ALA A 297 12.98 -10.40 -9.70
CA ALA A 297 13.33 -10.93 -8.38
C ALA A 297 12.56 -10.22 -7.25
N THR A 298 11.24 -10.17 -7.36
CA THR A 298 10.32 -9.54 -6.39
C THR A 298 10.60 -10.00 -4.96
N THR A 299 10.68 -9.04 -4.04
CA THR A 299 10.81 -9.29 -2.60
C THR A 299 9.51 -8.97 -1.89
N LEU A 300 9.04 -9.84 -1.00
CA LEU A 300 7.75 -9.75 -0.32
C LEU A 300 7.92 -9.92 1.19
N THR A 301 7.05 -9.28 1.97
CA THR A 301 7.04 -9.47 3.42
C THR A 301 6.37 -10.78 3.83
N VAL A 302 6.99 -11.53 4.76
CA VAL A 302 6.35 -12.75 5.33
C VAL A 302 5.00 -12.48 6.01
N ARG A 303 4.62 -11.23 6.20
CA ARG A 303 3.28 -10.86 6.70
C ARG A 303 2.16 -11.25 5.72
N GLU A 304 2.47 -11.22 4.44
CA GLU A 304 1.56 -11.60 3.33
C GLU A 304 1.68 -13.09 2.95
N LEU A 305 2.66 -13.81 3.53
CA LEU A 305 2.82 -15.26 3.30
C LEU A 305 1.69 -16.04 4.01
N GLU A 306 0.82 -16.64 3.23
CA GLU A 306 -0.46 -17.13 3.71
C GLU A 306 -0.45 -18.56 4.25
N ASN A 307 -1.00 -18.72 5.46
CA ASN A 307 -1.35 -20.04 5.97
C ASN A 307 -2.54 -20.61 5.17
N PRO A 308 -2.46 -21.85 4.64
CA PRO A 308 -3.53 -22.43 3.81
C PRO A 308 -4.92 -22.41 4.44
N THR A 309 -5.00 -22.53 5.78
CA THR A 309 -6.27 -22.48 6.49
C THR A 309 -6.87 -21.07 6.49
N LEU A 310 -6.04 -20.05 6.69
CA LEU A 310 -6.49 -18.65 6.69
C LEU A 310 -6.74 -18.13 5.28
N ALA A 311 -5.98 -18.59 4.29
CA ALA A 311 -6.20 -18.28 2.87
C ALA A 311 -7.63 -18.72 2.44
N ALA A 312 -8.07 -19.91 2.86
CA ALA A 312 -9.43 -20.38 2.57
C ALA A 312 -10.55 -19.55 3.23
N GLU A 313 -10.21 -18.71 4.20
CA GLU A 313 -11.13 -17.81 4.91
C GLU A 313 -11.07 -16.36 4.40
N ASP A 314 -10.13 -16.05 3.55
CA ASP A 314 -9.99 -14.75 2.89
C ASP A 314 -10.54 -14.78 1.46
N ARG A 315 -10.70 -13.62 0.85
CA ARG A 315 -11.20 -13.50 -0.52
C ARG A 315 -10.05 -13.46 -1.53
N THR A 316 -9.06 -12.66 -1.29
CA THR A 316 -7.98 -12.36 -2.24
C THR A 316 -6.62 -12.88 -1.81
N GLY A 317 -6.45 -13.17 -0.52
CA GLY A 317 -5.17 -13.64 -0.01
C GLY A 317 -4.01 -12.73 -0.37
N SER A 318 -2.89 -13.33 -0.78
CA SER A 318 -1.70 -12.65 -1.26
C SER A 318 -1.81 -12.09 -2.69
N ASP A 319 -2.86 -12.42 -3.45
CA ASP A 319 -3.06 -12.00 -4.84
C ASP A 319 -2.91 -10.50 -5.04
N TYR A 320 -3.32 -9.72 -4.03
CA TYR A 320 -3.24 -8.28 -4.04
C TYR A 320 -1.80 -7.80 -4.23
N VAL A 321 -0.90 -8.16 -3.33
CA VAL A 321 0.51 -7.75 -3.40
C VAL A 321 1.22 -8.42 -4.58
N GLU A 322 0.92 -9.69 -4.87
CA GLU A 322 1.56 -10.39 -5.98
C GLU A 322 1.22 -9.80 -7.34
N SER A 323 -0.04 -9.43 -7.58
CA SER A 323 -0.45 -8.81 -8.84
C SER A 323 0.11 -7.39 -8.99
N HIS A 324 0.27 -6.66 -7.88
CA HIS A 324 0.95 -5.37 -7.83
C HIS A 324 2.41 -5.50 -8.27
N GLU A 325 3.18 -6.30 -7.55
CA GLU A 325 4.61 -6.49 -7.83
C GLU A 325 4.88 -7.12 -9.21
N LEU A 326 3.97 -7.97 -9.67
CA LEU A 326 4.08 -8.51 -11.02
C LEU A 326 3.80 -7.45 -12.10
N ALA A 327 2.85 -6.55 -11.88
CA ALA A 327 2.55 -5.49 -12.85
C ALA A 327 3.72 -4.55 -13.06
N HIS A 328 4.48 -4.30 -12.01
CA HIS A 328 5.71 -3.53 -12.08
C HIS A 328 6.73 -4.08 -13.06
N GLN A 329 6.75 -5.38 -13.33
CA GLN A 329 7.68 -5.97 -14.28
C GLN A 329 7.57 -5.35 -15.70
N TRP A 330 6.43 -4.70 -16.00
CA TRP A 330 6.22 -3.87 -17.19
C TRP A 330 6.25 -2.37 -16.85
N PHE A 331 5.55 -1.95 -15.76
CA PHE A 331 5.39 -0.55 -15.35
C PHE A 331 6.20 -0.26 -14.08
N GLY A 332 7.42 0.17 -14.23
CA GLY A 332 8.43 0.32 -13.20
C GLY A 332 9.77 -0.25 -13.64
N ASP A 333 9.74 -1.46 -14.20
CA ASP A 333 10.94 -2.19 -14.60
C ASP A 333 11.25 -2.05 -16.10
N LEU A 334 10.34 -2.48 -16.99
CA LEU A 334 10.55 -2.35 -18.42
C LEU A 334 10.55 -0.90 -18.86
N VAL A 335 9.63 -0.13 -18.35
CA VAL A 335 9.51 1.33 -18.50
C VAL A 335 9.48 1.94 -17.11
N THR A 336 10.48 2.74 -16.77
CA THR A 336 10.67 3.29 -15.41
C THR A 336 10.42 4.79 -15.39
N CYS A 337 9.85 5.35 -14.33
CA CYS A 337 9.79 6.80 -14.15
C CYS A 337 11.20 7.40 -14.19
N LYS A 338 11.32 8.60 -14.78
CA LYS A 338 12.59 9.31 -14.92
C LYS A 338 12.92 10.17 -13.70
N ASP A 339 11.92 10.48 -12.93
CA ASP A 339 11.95 11.40 -11.80
C ASP A 339 10.94 10.90 -10.77
N TRP A 340 11.26 10.99 -9.50
CA TRP A 340 10.35 10.54 -8.43
C TRP A 340 9.02 11.29 -8.42
N ALA A 341 8.97 12.49 -8.97
CA ALA A 341 7.71 13.21 -9.15
C ALA A 341 6.74 12.51 -10.12
N ASP A 342 7.26 11.67 -11.01
CA ASP A 342 6.47 10.86 -11.96
C ASP A 342 6.29 9.41 -11.50
N LEU A 343 6.56 9.07 -10.22
CA LEU A 343 6.48 7.71 -9.66
C LEU A 343 5.10 7.04 -9.84
N TRP A 344 4.03 7.80 -10.01
CA TRP A 344 2.71 7.24 -10.31
C TRP A 344 2.67 6.42 -11.62
N LEU A 345 3.66 6.62 -12.52
CA LEU A 345 3.82 5.81 -13.74
C LEU A 345 4.26 4.37 -13.43
N ASN A 346 4.82 4.13 -12.25
CA ASN A 346 5.08 2.81 -11.71
C ASN A 346 3.88 2.38 -10.86
N GLU A 347 3.63 3.07 -9.76
CA GLU A 347 2.71 2.68 -8.69
C GLU A 347 1.22 2.77 -9.06
N GLY A 348 0.84 3.81 -9.79
CA GLY A 348 -0.54 3.96 -10.26
C GLY A 348 -0.95 2.87 -11.23
N PHE A 349 0.01 2.42 -12.08
CA PHE A 349 -0.21 1.27 -12.94
C PHE A 349 -0.28 -0.03 -12.15
N ALA A 350 0.62 -0.27 -11.22
CA ALA A 350 0.60 -1.47 -10.39
C ALA A 350 -0.73 -1.58 -9.62
N THR A 351 -1.16 -0.48 -8.96
CA THR A 351 -2.46 -0.42 -8.28
C THR A 351 -3.63 -0.67 -9.24
N TYR A 352 -3.60 -0.09 -10.44
CA TYR A 352 -4.63 -0.37 -11.43
C TYR A 352 -4.67 -1.84 -11.85
N PHE A 353 -3.51 -2.49 -12.01
CA PHE A 353 -3.43 -3.89 -12.41
C PHE A 353 -3.82 -4.87 -11.30
N GLU A 354 -3.74 -4.49 -10.01
CA GLU A 354 -4.39 -5.23 -8.93
C GLU A 354 -5.91 -5.31 -9.15
N HIS A 355 -6.53 -4.15 -9.43
CA HIS A 355 -7.97 -4.08 -9.72
C HIS A 355 -8.32 -4.78 -11.02
N PHE A 356 -7.45 -4.73 -12.02
CA PHE A 356 -7.64 -5.45 -13.28
C PHE A 356 -7.55 -6.97 -13.07
N TRP A 357 -6.62 -7.46 -12.23
CA TRP A 357 -6.57 -8.85 -11.81
C TRP A 357 -7.89 -9.23 -11.09
N ASN A 358 -8.32 -8.44 -10.14
CA ASN A 358 -9.58 -8.66 -9.42
C ASN A 358 -10.79 -8.72 -10.38
N GLU A 359 -10.83 -7.82 -11.37
CA GLU A 359 -11.88 -7.79 -12.40
C GLU A 359 -11.95 -9.10 -13.19
N GLN A 360 -10.81 -9.60 -13.61
CA GLN A 360 -10.72 -10.76 -14.49
C GLN A 360 -10.84 -12.09 -13.73
N HIS A 361 -10.34 -12.17 -12.50
CA HIS A 361 -10.30 -13.40 -11.73
C HIS A 361 -11.52 -13.54 -10.80
N TYR A 362 -11.88 -12.49 -10.06
CA TYR A 362 -13.00 -12.50 -9.10
C TYR A 362 -14.29 -11.92 -9.68
N GLY A 363 -14.21 -11.14 -10.74
CA GLY A 363 -15.33 -10.56 -11.45
C GLY A 363 -15.38 -9.03 -11.39
N ALA A 364 -16.06 -8.43 -12.36
CA ALA A 364 -16.17 -6.97 -12.50
C ALA A 364 -16.79 -6.29 -11.25
N ASP A 365 -17.73 -6.97 -10.60
CA ASP A 365 -18.38 -6.48 -9.37
C ASP A 365 -17.39 -6.34 -8.22
N ASP A 366 -16.40 -7.25 -8.10
CA ASP A 366 -15.36 -7.21 -7.07
C ASP A 366 -14.44 -6.01 -7.28
N SER A 367 -13.93 -5.79 -8.48
CA SER A 367 -13.09 -4.65 -8.82
C SER A 367 -13.84 -3.32 -8.62
N ALA A 368 -15.07 -3.22 -9.09
CA ALA A 368 -15.89 -2.01 -8.92
C ALA A 368 -16.12 -1.67 -7.44
N TYR A 369 -16.32 -2.70 -6.61
CA TYR A 369 -16.51 -2.53 -5.17
C TYR A 369 -15.23 -2.06 -4.47
N GLU A 370 -14.07 -2.58 -4.84
CA GLU A 370 -12.80 -2.13 -4.25
C GLU A 370 -12.49 -0.68 -4.65
N PHE A 371 -12.64 -0.29 -5.92
CA PHE A 371 -12.52 1.11 -6.34
C PHE A 371 -13.46 2.03 -5.54
N TRP A 372 -14.72 1.64 -5.37
CA TRP A 372 -15.68 2.39 -4.57
C TRP A 372 -15.24 2.56 -3.11
N ARG A 373 -14.67 1.52 -2.49
CA ARG A 373 -14.15 1.60 -1.13
C ARG A 373 -12.92 2.49 -1.01
N GLU A 374 -11.99 2.37 -1.94
CA GLU A 374 -10.75 3.16 -1.96
C GLU A 374 -11.01 4.64 -2.17
N GLN A 375 -11.93 5.00 -3.04
CA GLN A 375 -12.38 6.37 -3.21
C GLN A 375 -12.78 6.98 -1.86
N ALA A 376 -13.59 6.29 -1.08
CA ALA A 376 -14.00 6.75 0.23
C ALA A 376 -12.84 6.88 1.22
N GLN A 377 -11.79 6.04 1.09
CA GLN A 377 -10.58 6.15 1.92
C GLN A 377 -9.73 7.34 1.51
N TRP A 378 -9.54 7.55 0.22
CA TRP A 378 -8.76 8.67 -0.31
C TRP A 378 -9.35 10.02 0.16
N PHE A 379 -10.66 10.23 0.06
CA PHE A 379 -11.30 11.46 0.52
C PHE A 379 -11.23 11.70 2.03
N ARG A 380 -10.97 10.68 2.84
CA ARG A 380 -10.70 10.85 4.29
C ARG A 380 -9.33 11.46 4.58
N GLN A 381 -8.37 11.32 3.67
CA GLN A 381 -7.01 11.83 3.81
C GLN A 381 -6.92 13.29 3.31
N LYS A 382 -7.42 14.23 4.10
CA LYS A 382 -7.56 15.65 3.70
C LYS A 382 -6.27 16.29 3.14
N ARG A 383 -5.10 15.86 3.60
CA ARG A 383 -3.80 16.36 3.14
C ARG A 383 -3.57 16.10 1.64
N LEU A 384 -4.01 14.96 1.15
CA LEU A 384 -3.84 14.54 -0.25
C LEU A 384 -4.64 15.40 -1.22
N TYR A 385 -5.74 16.00 -0.75
CA TYR A 385 -6.67 16.73 -1.59
C TYR A 385 -6.08 18.01 -2.21
N SER A 386 -5.08 18.63 -1.57
CA SER A 386 -4.43 19.87 -2.03
C SER A 386 -3.17 19.65 -2.87
N VAL A 387 -2.77 18.40 -3.09
CA VAL A 387 -1.52 18.03 -3.78
C VAL A 387 -1.85 17.34 -5.11
N PRO A 388 -1.18 17.65 -6.23
CA PRO A 388 -1.33 16.92 -7.48
C PRO A 388 -0.69 15.53 -7.41
N ILE A 389 -0.91 14.68 -8.42
CA ILE A 389 -0.18 13.41 -8.55
C ILE A 389 1.29 13.68 -8.87
N VAL A 390 1.55 14.54 -9.86
CA VAL A 390 2.91 14.97 -10.21
C VAL A 390 3.23 16.25 -9.49
N ASP A 391 4.01 16.16 -8.41
CA ASP A 391 4.48 17.31 -7.65
C ASP A 391 6.02 17.40 -7.68
N ARG A 392 6.57 18.29 -8.51
CA ARG A 392 8.01 18.48 -8.63
C ARG A 392 8.62 19.34 -7.51
N ASN A 393 7.80 19.79 -6.57
CA ASN A 393 8.27 20.55 -5.40
C ASN A 393 8.34 19.67 -4.14
N SER A 394 7.79 18.46 -4.18
CA SER A 394 7.93 17.49 -3.10
C SER A 394 9.24 16.71 -3.26
N THR A 395 9.97 16.58 -2.16
CA THR A 395 11.16 15.74 -2.06
C THR A 395 10.84 14.36 -1.51
N ASP A 396 9.59 14.15 -1.07
CA ASP A 396 9.13 12.93 -0.41
C ASP A 396 7.88 12.40 -1.12
N SER A 397 8.10 11.40 -1.99
CA SER A 397 7.01 10.71 -2.69
C SER A 397 6.10 9.93 -1.73
N GLU A 398 6.64 9.47 -0.61
CA GLU A 398 5.89 8.68 0.38
C GLU A 398 4.88 9.54 1.15
N GLU A 399 5.16 10.83 1.37
CA GLU A 399 4.21 11.73 2.04
C GLU A 399 2.85 11.80 1.31
N TYR A 400 2.85 11.61 -0.02
CA TYR A 400 1.68 11.70 -0.88
C TYR A 400 1.34 10.38 -1.58
N ALA A 401 1.76 9.27 -1.02
CA ALA A 401 1.57 7.92 -1.57
C ALA A 401 0.11 7.67 -2.05
N GLY A 402 -0.90 8.08 -1.28
CA GLY A 402 -2.30 7.93 -1.69
C GLY A 402 -2.69 8.64 -2.99
N ASN A 403 -1.93 9.67 -3.44
CA ASN A 403 -2.12 10.26 -4.77
C ASN A 403 -1.41 9.46 -5.86
N ILE A 404 -0.24 8.93 -5.56
CA ILE A 404 0.58 8.15 -6.49
C ILE A 404 -0.11 6.80 -6.77
N TYR A 405 -0.51 6.09 -5.73
CA TYR A 405 -1.17 4.77 -5.78
C TYR A 405 -2.67 4.90 -6.10
N THR A 406 -3.49 5.22 -5.12
CA THR A 406 -4.96 5.18 -5.23
C THR A 406 -5.51 6.13 -6.29
N LYS A 407 -5.11 7.42 -6.27
CA LYS A 407 -5.59 8.36 -7.29
C LYS A 407 -4.99 8.04 -8.67
N GLY A 408 -3.72 7.56 -8.72
CA GLY A 408 -3.08 7.07 -9.94
C GLY A 408 -3.86 5.93 -10.59
N GLY A 409 -4.22 4.90 -9.82
CA GLY A 409 -5.08 3.80 -10.27
C GLY A 409 -6.45 4.27 -10.76
N TRP A 410 -7.07 5.22 -10.04
CA TRP A 410 -8.33 5.85 -10.47
C TRP A 410 -8.21 6.63 -11.78
N VAL A 411 -7.08 7.32 -12.01
CA VAL A 411 -6.83 8.02 -13.29
C VAL A 411 -6.80 7.02 -14.44
N LEU A 412 -6.17 5.88 -14.27
CA LEU A 412 -6.14 4.83 -15.30
C LEU A 412 -7.51 4.19 -15.52
N LYS A 413 -8.31 3.97 -14.46
CA LYS A 413 -9.72 3.55 -14.56
C LYS A 413 -10.53 4.54 -15.40
N MET A 414 -10.47 5.83 -15.05
CA MET A 414 -11.20 6.88 -15.77
C MET A 414 -10.74 6.99 -17.23
N LEU A 415 -9.45 6.82 -17.48
CA LEU A 415 -8.90 6.82 -18.84
C LEU A 415 -9.42 5.63 -19.68
N ARG A 416 -9.48 4.43 -19.09
CA ARG A 416 -10.08 3.24 -19.72
C ARG A 416 -11.56 3.45 -20.02
N GLU A 417 -12.33 4.03 -19.10
CA GLU A 417 -13.75 4.37 -19.31
C GLU A 417 -13.92 5.36 -20.48
N GLN A 418 -13.03 6.36 -20.58
CA GLN A 418 -13.09 7.35 -21.66
C GLN A 418 -12.71 6.78 -23.02
N LEU A 419 -11.71 5.90 -23.11
CA LEU A 419 -11.19 5.35 -24.34
C LEU A 419 -11.91 4.08 -24.79
N GLY A 420 -12.44 3.33 -23.85
CA GLY A 420 -12.90 1.96 -24.02
C GLY A 420 -11.74 0.97 -24.03
N ASP A 421 -12.04 -0.30 -23.71
CA ASP A 421 -11.06 -1.37 -23.52
C ASP A 421 -10.07 -1.52 -24.67
N ALA A 422 -10.58 -1.56 -25.89
CA ALA A 422 -9.75 -1.83 -27.07
C ALA A 422 -8.69 -0.75 -27.29
N ASP A 423 -9.06 0.51 -27.16
CA ASP A 423 -8.17 1.64 -27.38
C ASP A 423 -7.23 1.83 -26.19
N PHE A 424 -7.70 1.58 -24.97
CA PHE A 424 -6.89 1.66 -23.76
C PHE A 424 -5.74 0.63 -23.81
N PHE A 425 -6.02 -0.65 -23.99
CA PHE A 425 -4.96 -1.67 -24.02
C PHE A 425 -4.06 -1.54 -25.25
N ARG A 426 -4.58 -1.13 -26.40
CA ARG A 426 -3.76 -0.79 -27.56
C ARG A 426 -2.80 0.37 -27.27
N ALA A 427 -3.25 1.36 -26.52
CA ALA A 427 -2.42 2.49 -26.12
C ALA A 427 -1.33 2.09 -25.10
N LEU A 428 -1.66 1.21 -24.15
CA LEU A 428 -0.67 0.67 -23.21
C LEU A 428 0.38 -0.18 -23.92
N HIS A 429 -0.03 -1.04 -24.87
CA HIS A 429 0.90 -1.76 -25.73
C HIS A 429 1.87 -0.80 -26.43
N TYR A 430 1.32 0.24 -27.08
CA TYR A 430 2.13 1.22 -27.79
C TYR A 430 3.07 1.98 -26.86
N TYR A 431 2.62 2.34 -25.67
CA TYR A 431 3.45 3.01 -24.65
C TYR A 431 4.63 2.13 -24.23
N LEU A 432 4.39 0.87 -23.89
CA LEU A 432 5.42 -0.08 -23.48
C LEU A 432 6.43 -0.37 -24.60
N GLU A 433 5.97 -0.61 -25.84
CA GLU A 433 6.87 -0.93 -26.95
C GLU A 433 7.69 0.30 -27.40
N THR A 434 7.09 1.48 -27.41
CA THR A 434 7.78 2.72 -27.84
C THR A 434 8.83 3.16 -26.81
N ASN A 435 8.58 2.90 -25.54
CA ASN A 435 9.45 3.34 -24.44
C ASN A 435 10.20 2.18 -23.77
N ARG A 436 10.24 1.01 -24.40
CA ARG A 436 10.94 -0.18 -23.88
C ARG A 436 12.37 0.14 -23.47
N GLY A 437 12.71 -0.13 -22.19
CA GLY A 437 14.03 0.14 -21.63
C GLY A 437 14.37 1.62 -21.49
N GLN A 438 13.36 2.51 -21.45
CA GLN A 438 13.55 3.95 -21.27
C GLN A 438 13.06 4.42 -19.90
N ASN A 439 13.57 5.56 -19.49
CA ASN A 439 13.08 6.33 -18.37
C ASN A 439 12.14 7.42 -18.87
N VAL A 440 10.92 7.49 -18.37
CA VAL A 440 9.81 8.28 -18.90
C VAL A 440 9.26 9.28 -17.89
N VAL A 441 8.57 10.28 -18.39
CA VAL A 441 7.74 11.21 -17.60
C VAL A 441 6.29 11.13 -18.04
N THR A 442 5.38 11.67 -17.28
CA THR A 442 3.93 11.68 -17.58
C THR A 442 3.60 12.14 -18.99
N ALA A 443 4.35 13.11 -19.54
CA ALA A 443 4.16 13.60 -20.91
C ALA A 443 4.45 12.52 -21.98
N ASP A 444 5.34 11.56 -21.72
CA ASP A 444 5.63 10.46 -22.64
C ASP A 444 4.47 9.47 -22.67
N LEU A 445 3.84 9.18 -21.52
CA LEU A 445 2.62 8.39 -21.45
C LEU A 445 1.49 9.08 -22.23
N GLN A 446 1.18 10.36 -21.95
CA GLN A 446 0.15 11.11 -22.65
C GLN A 446 0.36 11.07 -24.15
N LYS A 447 1.55 11.39 -24.61
CA LYS A 447 1.92 11.37 -26.04
C LYS A 447 1.73 10.01 -26.68
N SER A 448 2.12 8.93 -25.99
CA SER A 448 1.97 7.56 -26.50
C SER A 448 0.51 7.19 -26.68
N ILE A 449 -0.35 7.54 -25.70
CA ILE A 449 -1.79 7.28 -25.77
C ILE A 449 -2.42 8.09 -26.91
N GLU A 450 -2.11 9.39 -27.02
CA GLU A 450 -2.62 10.26 -28.08
C GLU A 450 -2.22 9.77 -29.49
N GLN A 451 -0.99 9.26 -29.63
CA GLN A 451 -0.52 8.70 -30.89
C GLN A 451 -1.24 7.39 -31.26
N ALA A 452 -1.45 6.53 -30.26
CA ALA A 452 -2.13 5.25 -30.48
C ALA A 452 -3.63 5.40 -30.76
N THR A 453 -4.31 6.40 -30.16
CA THR A 453 -5.77 6.54 -30.19
C THR A 453 -6.27 7.70 -31.04
N SER A 454 -5.40 8.64 -31.43
CA SER A 454 -5.75 9.92 -32.06
C SER A 454 -6.71 10.77 -31.22
N THR A 455 -6.69 10.62 -29.92
CA THR A 455 -7.52 11.35 -28.94
C THR A 455 -6.67 12.41 -28.27
N ASN A 456 -7.12 13.68 -28.21
CA ASN A 456 -6.45 14.70 -27.41
C ASN A 456 -6.78 14.51 -25.92
N LEU A 457 -5.75 14.42 -25.09
CA LEU A 457 -5.86 14.19 -23.65
C LEU A 457 -5.30 15.34 -22.80
N ASP A 458 -4.96 16.48 -23.37
CA ASP A 458 -4.41 17.65 -22.66
C ASP A 458 -5.27 18.03 -21.45
N LYS A 459 -6.60 18.14 -21.66
CA LYS A 459 -7.55 18.48 -20.59
C LYS A 459 -7.57 17.41 -19.51
N PHE A 460 -7.55 16.13 -19.89
CA PHE A 460 -7.60 15.01 -18.96
C PHE A 460 -6.36 15.00 -18.06
N PHE A 461 -5.15 14.97 -18.62
CA PHE A 461 -3.92 14.96 -17.83
C PHE A 461 -3.74 16.23 -17.01
N HIS A 462 -4.04 17.41 -17.59
CA HIS A 462 -3.98 18.66 -16.84
C HIS A 462 -4.85 18.63 -15.59
N GLN A 463 -6.09 18.16 -15.71
CA GLN A 463 -7.08 18.16 -14.63
C GLN A 463 -6.81 17.11 -13.56
N TRP A 464 -6.44 15.88 -13.95
CA TRP A 464 -6.37 14.76 -13.05
C TRP A 464 -4.97 14.48 -12.50
N VAL A 465 -3.92 14.84 -13.24
CA VAL A 465 -2.52 14.52 -12.89
C VAL A 465 -1.77 15.76 -12.39
N TYR A 466 -1.84 16.86 -13.16
CA TYR A 466 -1.07 18.07 -12.83
C TYR A 466 -1.80 19.07 -11.92
N ARG A 467 -3.09 18.88 -11.68
CA ARG A 467 -3.88 19.64 -10.70
C ARG A 467 -4.26 18.79 -9.52
N ALA A 468 -4.55 19.46 -8.39
CA ALA A 468 -4.92 18.83 -7.14
C ALA A 468 -6.44 18.61 -7.03
N GLY A 469 -6.82 17.72 -6.11
CA GLY A 469 -8.20 17.47 -5.74
C GLY A 469 -8.94 16.50 -6.65
N ALA A 470 -10.23 16.47 -6.45
CA ALA A 470 -11.23 15.76 -7.24
C ALA A 470 -12.58 16.46 -7.04
N PRO A 471 -13.57 16.31 -7.94
CA PRO A 471 -14.84 17.02 -7.80
C PRO A 471 -15.63 16.57 -6.57
N GLN A 472 -16.27 17.54 -5.92
CA GLN A 472 -17.23 17.32 -4.84
C GLN A 472 -18.57 17.89 -5.30
N PHE A 473 -19.56 17.04 -5.45
CA PHE A 473 -20.85 17.43 -6.00
C PHE A 473 -21.93 17.51 -4.92
N GLU A 474 -22.73 18.55 -4.97
CA GLU A 474 -24.07 18.59 -4.36
C GLU A 474 -25.11 18.48 -5.47
N VAL A 475 -25.94 17.45 -5.42
CA VAL A 475 -26.92 17.10 -6.44
C VAL A 475 -28.30 17.16 -5.87
N SER A 476 -29.24 17.76 -6.62
CA SER A 476 -30.67 17.76 -6.29
C SER A 476 -31.51 17.70 -7.55
N TYR A 477 -32.73 17.22 -7.44
CA TYR A 477 -33.66 17.28 -8.54
C TYR A 477 -35.09 17.61 -8.09
N THR A 478 -35.91 18.07 -9.05
CA THR A 478 -37.33 18.25 -8.92
C THR A 478 -38.04 17.59 -10.09
N TYR A 479 -39.22 16.99 -9.83
CA TYR A 479 -40.10 16.48 -10.87
C TYR A 479 -41.27 17.44 -11.06
N ASP A 480 -41.53 17.86 -12.29
CA ASP A 480 -42.68 18.65 -12.70
C ASP A 480 -43.66 17.73 -13.46
N ASP A 481 -44.75 17.38 -12.76
CA ASP A 481 -45.79 16.49 -13.29
C ASP A 481 -46.54 17.09 -14.48
N ALA A 482 -46.73 18.42 -14.47
CA ALA A 482 -47.44 19.11 -15.54
C ALA A 482 -46.60 19.20 -16.84
N ALA A 483 -45.29 19.37 -16.69
CA ALA A 483 -44.34 19.44 -17.80
C ALA A 483 -43.79 18.08 -18.18
N HIS A 484 -44.04 17.02 -17.42
CA HIS A 484 -43.44 15.68 -17.58
C HIS A 484 -41.89 15.73 -17.66
N GLN A 485 -41.27 16.45 -16.72
CA GLN A 485 -39.83 16.71 -16.74
C GLN A 485 -39.20 16.59 -15.35
N ILE A 486 -37.98 16.12 -15.35
CA ILE A 486 -37.07 16.22 -14.20
C ILE A 486 -36.04 17.31 -14.47
N LYS A 487 -35.91 18.24 -13.54
CA LYS A 487 -34.85 19.23 -13.51
C LYS A 487 -33.83 18.80 -12.47
N LEU A 488 -32.61 18.41 -12.94
CA LEU A 488 -31.45 18.12 -12.12
C LEU A 488 -30.59 19.38 -11.95
N VAL A 489 -30.13 19.65 -10.75
CA VAL A 489 -29.21 20.73 -10.44
C VAL A 489 -27.96 20.10 -9.83
N VAL A 490 -26.79 20.45 -10.39
CA VAL A 490 -25.48 19.96 -9.97
C VAL A 490 -24.61 21.14 -9.60
N ASN A 491 -24.09 21.16 -8.38
CA ASN A 491 -23.17 22.16 -7.88
C ASN A 491 -21.82 21.48 -7.59
N GLN A 492 -20.72 22.06 -8.06
CA GLN A 492 -19.36 21.70 -7.62
C GLN A 492 -19.04 22.49 -6.34
N THR A 493 -18.87 21.80 -5.22
CA THR A 493 -18.79 22.42 -3.87
C THR A 493 -17.37 22.46 -3.31
N GLN A 494 -16.41 21.86 -3.97
CA GLN A 494 -15.01 21.93 -3.55
C GLN A 494 -14.51 23.38 -3.50
N LYS A 495 -13.64 23.67 -2.53
CA LYS A 495 -13.02 24.99 -2.44
C LYS A 495 -12.03 25.18 -3.58
N VAL A 496 -12.29 26.13 -4.45
CA VAL A 496 -11.39 26.51 -5.55
C VAL A 496 -10.28 27.37 -4.99
N GLU A 497 -9.10 26.79 -4.78
CA GLU A 497 -7.90 27.47 -4.28
C GLU A 497 -6.62 26.70 -4.65
N GLY A 498 -5.51 27.40 -4.79
CA GLY A 498 -4.22 26.80 -5.15
C GLY A 498 -4.32 26.02 -6.47
N LEU A 499 -3.99 24.74 -6.43
CA LEU A 499 -4.08 23.83 -7.57
C LEU A 499 -5.45 23.16 -7.73
N VAL A 500 -6.37 23.32 -6.77
CA VAL A 500 -7.74 22.79 -6.86
C VAL A 500 -8.61 23.74 -7.67
N GLY A 501 -9.28 23.24 -8.70
CA GLY A 501 -10.18 24.03 -9.56
C GLY A 501 -11.56 23.40 -9.69
N LEU A 502 -12.33 23.93 -10.63
CA LEU A 502 -13.51 23.24 -11.15
C LEU A 502 -13.05 22.13 -12.09
N PHE A 503 -13.83 21.07 -12.13
CA PHE A 503 -13.60 19.90 -12.98
C PHE A 503 -14.60 19.93 -14.13
N ASP A 504 -14.15 19.45 -15.28
CA ASP A 504 -14.96 19.32 -16.48
C ASP A 504 -15.02 17.83 -16.86
N VAL A 505 -16.16 17.19 -16.54
CA VAL A 505 -16.28 15.72 -16.53
C VAL A 505 -17.57 15.25 -17.14
N PRO A 506 -17.52 14.15 -17.92
CA PRO A 506 -18.70 13.47 -18.38
C PRO A 506 -19.36 12.68 -17.25
N ILE A 507 -20.67 12.77 -17.14
CA ILE A 507 -21.47 12.08 -16.11
C ILE A 507 -22.62 11.34 -16.81
N GLN A 508 -22.83 10.08 -16.45
CA GLN A 508 -24.02 9.32 -16.83
C GLN A 508 -25.10 9.45 -15.77
N VAL A 509 -26.23 10.07 -16.14
CA VAL A 509 -27.43 10.15 -15.29
C VAL A 509 -28.39 9.06 -15.72
N GLU A 510 -28.80 8.17 -14.80
CA GLU A 510 -29.86 7.20 -15.07
C GLU A 510 -31.14 7.59 -14.32
N ILE A 511 -32.26 7.57 -15.03
CA ILE A 511 -33.59 7.86 -14.49
C ILE A 511 -34.48 6.64 -14.68
N ALA A 512 -35.01 6.09 -13.58
CA ALA A 512 -35.98 5.00 -13.61
C ALA A 512 -37.38 5.55 -13.27
N THR A 513 -38.34 5.25 -14.15
CA THR A 513 -39.78 5.50 -13.95
C THR A 513 -40.52 4.16 -14.05
N PRO A 514 -41.84 4.12 -13.77
CA PRO A 514 -42.63 2.92 -13.98
C PRO A 514 -42.58 2.38 -15.42
N SER A 515 -42.31 3.24 -16.42
CA SER A 515 -42.21 2.83 -17.84
C SER A 515 -40.83 2.27 -18.24
N GLY A 516 -39.83 2.33 -17.36
CA GLY A 516 -38.50 1.78 -17.59
C GLY A 516 -37.35 2.72 -17.18
N ARG A 517 -36.15 2.39 -17.63
CA ARG A 517 -34.92 3.14 -17.33
C ARG A 517 -34.42 3.84 -18.59
N LYS A 518 -33.85 5.03 -18.42
CA LYS A 518 -33.18 5.79 -19.45
C LYS A 518 -31.90 6.42 -18.91
N SER A 519 -30.80 6.30 -19.64
CA SER A 519 -29.53 6.94 -19.33
C SER A 519 -29.31 8.16 -20.22
N TYR A 520 -28.74 9.21 -19.63
CA TYR A 520 -28.49 10.49 -20.28
C TYR A 520 -27.06 10.93 -19.99
N PRO A 521 -26.19 11.07 -21.00
CA PRO A 521 -24.89 11.67 -20.80
C PRO A 521 -25.03 13.19 -20.60
N ILE A 522 -24.31 13.75 -19.65
CA ILE A 522 -24.19 15.19 -19.43
C ILE A 522 -22.72 15.55 -19.24
N GLU A 523 -22.40 16.82 -19.47
CA GLU A 523 -21.08 17.39 -19.18
C GLU A 523 -21.20 18.39 -18.03
N VAL A 524 -20.46 18.17 -16.95
CA VAL A 524 -20.45 19.06 -15.79
C VAL A 524 -19.12 19.79 -15.75
N SER A 525 -19.14 21.11 -16.03
CA SER A 525 -17.93 21.95 -16.13
C SER A 525 -18.01 23.26 -15.35
N GLU A 526 -19.22 23.67 -14.93
CA GLU A 526 -19.43 24.93 -14.22
C GLU A 526 -19.65 24.71 -12.73
N ALA A 527 -19.50 25.76 -11.95
CA ALA A 527 -19.73 25.71 -10.50
C ALA A 527 -21.19 25.33 -10.16
N SER A 528 -22.14 25.66 -11.04
CA SER A 528 -23.57 25.28 -10.89
C SER A 528 -24.20 25.14 -12.27
N GLN A 529 -24.77 23.98 -12.55
CA GLN A 529 -25.43 23.66 -13.81
C GLN A 529 -26.81 23.01 -13.58
N SER A 530 -27.70 23.18 -14.54
CA SER A 530 -29.03 22.55 -14.53
C SER A 530 -29.28 21.79 -15.82
N PHE A 531 -29.82 20.59 -15.69
CA PHE A 531 -30.16 19.72 -16.80
C PHE A 531 -31.63 19.35 -16.70
N THR A 532 -32.31 19.19 -17.85
CA THR A 532 -33.72 18.83 -17.90
C THR A 532 -33.87 17.55 -18.71
N PHE A 533 -34.60 16.57 -18.17
CA PHE A 533 -34.86 15.29 -18.79
C PHE A 533 -36.35 15.00 -18.85
N PRO A 534 -36.85 14.43 -19.95
CA PRO A 534 -38.25 14.00 -20.02
C PRO A 534 -38.50 12.79 -19.08
N ALA A 535 -39.59 12.84 -18.33
CA ALA A 535 -40.02 11.76 -17.45
C ALA A 535 -41.57 11.70 -17.46
N ASP A 536 -42.09 10.55 -17.81
CA ASP A 536 -43.56 10.31 -17.94
C ASP A 536 -44.25 10.13 -16.60
N ALA A 537 -43.54 9.93 -15.54
CA ALA A 537 -44.00 9.83 -14.17
C ALA A 537 -42.89 10.26 -13.18
N ALA A 538 -43.23 10.46 -11.93
CA ALA A 538 -42.26 10.66 -10.87
C ALA A 538 -41.23 9.53 -10.85
N PRO A 539 -39.94 9.83 -10.76
CA PRO A 539 -38.90 8.81 -10.81
C PRO A 539 -38.91 7.93 -9.56
N SER A 540 -38.69 6.64 -9.75
CA SER A 540 -38.45 5.70 -8.68
C SER A 540 -36.97 5.71 -8.24
N MET A 541 -36.08 6.18 -9.13
CA MET A 541 -34.64 6.28 -8.90
C MET A 541 -34.03 7.32 -9.85
N VAL A 542 -33.10 8.11 -9.35
CA VAL A 542 -32.19 8.96 -10.13
C VAL A 542 -30.78 8.65 -9.69
N LEU A 543 -29.93 8.16 -10.61
CA LEU A 543 -28.49 7.96 -10.38
C LEU A 543 -27.72 9.11 -11.01
N PHE A 544 -26.72 9.58 -10.30
CA PHE A 544 -25.72 10.55 -10.76
C PHE A 544 -24.36 9.86 -10.80
N ASP A 545 -23.76 9.79 -11.97
CA ASP A 545 -22.58 8.99 -12.29
C ASP A 545 -22.81 7.48 -12.08
N LYS A 546 -23.72 6.93 -12.89
CA LYS A 546 -24.04 5.48 -12.86
C LYS A 546 -22.78 4.62 -12.90
N GLY A 547 -22.64 3.75 -11.92
CA GLY A 547 -21.53 2.79 -11.84
C GLY A 547 -20.24 3.36 -11.28
N ASP A 548 -20.24 4.60 -10.79
CA ASP A 548 -19.07 5.24 -10.15
C ASP A 548 -17.88 5.33 -11.12
N ALA A 549 -18.10 6.01 -12.27
CA ALA A 549 -17.11 6.08 -13.35
C ALA A 549 -15.96 7.02 -13.07
N ILE A 550 -16.15 8.05 -12.24
CA ILE A 550 -15.13 9.06 -11.91
C ILE A 550 -14.87 9.15 -10.40
N LEU A 551 -13.63 9.50 -10.05
CA LEU A 551 -13.22 9.79 -8.67
C LEU A 551 -13.91 11.07 -8.17
N LYS A 552 -14.81 10.96 -7.18
CA LYS A 552 -15.62 12.09 -6.68
C LYS A 552 -16.21 11.86 -5.30
N THR A 553 -16.80 12.89 -4.72
CA THR A 553 -17.85 12.73 -3.68
C THR A 553 -19.17 13.34 -4.15
N VAL A 554 -20.29 12.75 -3.70
CA VAL A 554 -21.61 13.23 -4.05
C VAL A 554 -22.47 13.37 -2.79
N GLU A 555 -22.97 14.57 -2.53
CA GLU A 555 -24.06 14.79 -1.60
C GLU A 555 -25.37 14.85 -2.40
N PHE A 556 -26.18 13.79 -2.31
CA PHE A 556 -27.42 13.68 -3.05
C PHE A 556 -28.53 13.18 -2.11
N LYS A 557 -29.41 14.11 -1.69
CA LYS A 557 -30.51 13.78 -0.79
C LYS A 557 -31.65 13.15 -1.57
N ARG A 558 -32.01 11.93 -1.21
CA ARG A 558 -33.07 11.12 -1.79
C ARG A 558 -33.99 10.60 -0.70
N SER A 559 -35.25 10.33 -1.05
CA SER A 559 -36.20 9.76 -0.11
C SER A 559 -35.84 8.33 0.27
N PRO A 560 -36.29 7.85 1.45
CA PRO A 560 -36.11 6.44 1.82
C PRO A 560 -36.65 5.46 0.77
N VAL A 561 -37.77 5.79 0.14
CA VAL A 561 -38.39 4.95 -0.89
C VAL A 561 -37.51 4.82 -2.14
N GLU A 562 -36.92 5.94 -2.58
CA GLU A 562 -36.00 5.92 -3.72
C GLU A 562 -34.72 5.12 -3.41
N LEU A 563 -34.14 5.33 -2.21
CA LEU A 563 -32.93 4.61 -1.80
C LEU A 563 -33.19 3.10 -1.66
N ILE A 564 -34.36 2.70 -1.13
CA ILE A 564 -34.77 1.28 -1.07
C ILE A 564 -34.94 0.71 -2.49
N TYR A 565 -35.54 1.51 -3.38
CA TYR A 565 -35.69 1.08 -4.78
C TYR A 565 -34.31 0.91 -5.44
N GLN A 566 -33.40 1.87 -5.24
CA GLN A 566 -32.03 1.83 -5.75
C GLN A 566 -31.25 0.61 -5.23
N LEU A 567 -31.29 0.37 -3.90
CA LEU A 567 -30.61 -0.78 -3.29
C LEU A 567 -31.08 -2.11 -3.92
N LYS A 568 -32.37 -2.23 -4.21
CA LYS A 568 -32.93 -3.45 -4.78
C LYS A 568 -32.76 -3.61 -6.28
N ASN A 569 -32.67 -2.49 -7.01
CA ASN A 569 -32.85 -2.51 -8.47
C ASN A 569 -31.69 -1.92 -9.27
N ALA A 570 -30.77 -1.17 -8.66
CA ALA A 570 -29.61 -0.68 -9.40
C ALA A 570 -28.76 -1.84 -9.94
N GLU A 571 -28.25 -1.66 -11.16
CA GLU A 571 -27.54 -2.73 -11.87
C GLU A 571 -26.13 -2.92 -11.34
N THR A 572 -25.44 -1.82 -11.00
CA THR A 572 -24.05 -1.85 -10.59
C THR A 572 -23.90 -1.97 -9.07
N VAL A 573 -22.78 -2.55 -8.64
CA VAL A 573 -22.46 -2.69 -7.22
C VAL A 573 -22.24 -1.35 -6.53
N PRO A 574 -21.49 -0.38 -7.09
CA PRO A 574 -21.33 0.93 -6.48
C PRO A 574 -22.65 1.66 -6.23
N ASP A 575 -23.58 1.62 -7.18
CA ASP A 575 -24.88 2.26 -7.01
C ASP A 575 -25.72 1.63 -5.88
N ARG A 576 -25.67 0.31 -5.71
CA ARG A 576 -26.33 -0.38 -4.59
C ARG A 576 -25.64 -0.09 -3.25
N ALA A 577 -24.29 -0.03 -3.24
CA ALA A 577 -23.52 0.29 -2.06
C ALA A 577 -23.80 1.72 -1.56
N ASP A 578 -23.85 2.69 -2.47
CA ASP A 578 -24.25 4.08 -2.16
C ASP A 578 -25.64 4.16 -1.51
N ALA A 579 -26.60 3.41 -2.06
CA ALA A 579 -27.93 3.35 -1.48
C ALA A 579 -27.93 2.75 -0.07
N ALA A 580 -27.19 1.64 0.14
CA ALA A 580 -27.06 1.01 1.46
C ALA A 580 -26.46 2.00 2.48
N VAL A 581 -25.36 2.67 2.14
CA VAL A 581 -24.69 3.65 3.02
C VAL A 581 -25.61 4.85 3.31
N ALA A 582 -26.28 5.38 2.28
CA ALA A 582 -27.21 6.52 2.44
C ALA A 582 -28.40 6.18 3.35
N LEU A 583 -28.93 4.95 3.26
CA LEU A 583 -29.99 4.45 4.16
C LEU A 583 -29.53 4.45 5.62
N GLY A 584 -28.25 4.28 5.89
CA GLY A 584 -27.67 4.32 7.24
C GLY A 584 -27.78 5.69 7.95
N GLY A 585 -28.10 6.75 7.21
CA GLY A 585 -28.42 8.08 7.76
C GLY A 585 -29.87 8.22 8.25
N ILE A 586 -30.75 7.26 7.94
CA ILE A 586 -32.19 7.34 8.21
C ILE A 586 -32.48 6.49 9.45
N LYS A 587 -32.86 7.20 10.54
CA LYS A 587 -33.17 6.56 11.83
C LYS A 587 -34.65 6.22 11.94
N ASP A 588 -34.98 5.30 12.81
CA ASP A 588 -36.32 4.92 13.23
C ASP A 588 -37.30 4.59 12.07
N ASN A 589 -36.79 3.99 11.01
CA ASN A 589 -37.56 3.58 9.84
C ASN A 589 -37.52 2.07 9.65
N SER A 590 -38.63 1.38 9.92
CA SER A 590 -38.72 -0.08 9.82
C SER A 590 -38.58 -0.61 8.38
N GLU A 591 -38.97 0.16 7.37
CA GLU A 591 -38.83 -0.24 5.96
C GLU A 591 -37.37 -0.23 5.51
N VAL A 592 -36.61 0.76 6.03
CA VAL A 592 -35.15 0.82 5.81
C VAL A 592 -34.47 -0.42 6.41
N VAL A 593 -34.77 -0.75 7.68
CA VAL A 593 -34.20 -1.92 8.34
C VAL A 593 -34.58 -3.21 7.59
N ALA A 594 -35.84 -3.32 7.14
CA ALA A 594 -36.30 -4.48 6.37
C ALA A 594 -35.57 -4.59 5.02
N ALA A 595 -35.37 -3.49 4.30
CA ALA A 595 -34.67 -3.48 3.01
C ALA A 595 -33.20 -3.83 3.15
N LEU A 596 -32.52 -3.31 4.20
CA LEU A 596 -31.14 -3.68 4.50
C LEU A 596 -31.00 -5.14 4.96
N THR A 597 -31.98 -5.65 5.71
CA THR A 597 -32.03 -7.06 6.08
C THR A 597 -32.15 -7.97 4.86
N ASP A 598 -33.01 -7.58 3.92
CA ASP A 598 -33.22 -8.26 2.65
C ASP A 598 -31.91 -8.28 1.82
N ALA A 599 -31.26 -7.10 1.71
CA ALA A 599 -29.98 -6.98 1.04
C ALA A 599 -28.88 -7.81 1.72
N ALA A 600 -28.76 -7.77 3.06
CA ALA A 600 -27.80 -8.57 3.83
C ALA A 600 -27.97 -10.09 3.65
N GLN A 601 -29.16 -10.55 3.33
CA GLN A 601 -29.50 -11.95 3.19
C GLN A 601 -29.43 -12.44 1.74
N TYR A 602 -29.82 -11.61 0.78
CA TYR A 602 -30.18 -12.07 -0.56
C TYR A 602 -29.49 -11.32 -1.71
N ASP A 603 -28.78 -10.21 -1.47
CA ASP A 603 -28.04 -9.58 -2.58
C ASP A 603 -27.06 -10.60 -3.17
N SER A 604 -27.00 -10.65 -4.49
CA SER A 604 -26.14 -11.60 -5.20
C SER A 604 -24.67 -11.38 -4.92
N PHE A 605 -24.28 -10.12 -4.69
CA PHE A 605 -22.90 -9.76 -4.45
C PHE A 605 -22.58 -9.71 -2.95
N TRP A 606 -21.52 -10.39 -2.55
CA TRP A 606 -21.11 -10.49 -1.15
C TRP A 606 -20.84 -9.12 -0.51
N GLY A 607 -20.24 -8.17 -1.25
CA GLY A 607 -19.90 -6.83 -0.76
C GLY A 607 -21.15 -6.03 -0.35
N ILE A 608 -22.25 -6.13 -1.08
CA ILE A 608 -23.51 -5.48 -0.71
C ILE A 608 -24.10 -6.14 0.55
N ARG A 609 -24.02 -7.48 0.67
CA ARG A 609 -24.43 -8.14 1.91
C ARG A 609 -23.60 -7.62 3.10
N ALA A 610 -22.30 -7.45 2.92
CA ALA A 610 -21.40 -6.92 3.93
C ALA A 610 -21.71 -5.45 4.29
N GLU A 611 -21.94 -4.58 3.30
CA GLU A 611 -22.31 -3.19 3.56
C GLU A 611 -23.66 -3.06 4.27
N ALA A 612 -24.64 -3.82 3.86
CA ALA A 612 -25.93 -3.87 4.54
C ALA A 612 -25.79 -4.26 6.02
N LEU A 613 -24.91 -5.22 6.35
CA LEU A 613 -24.58 -5.61 7.72
C LEU A 613 -23.90 -4.47 8.50
N ARG A 614 -22.93 -3.77 7.89
CA ARG A 614 -22.27 -2.61 8.52
C ARG A 614 -23.29 -1.50 8.83
N VAL A 615 -24.19 -1.25 7.90
CA VAL A 615 -25.22 -0.22 8.05
C VAL A 615 -26.24 -0.63 9.10
N LEU A 616 -26.69 -1.88 9.14
CA LEU A 616 -27.55 -2.42 10.20
C LEU A 616 -26.90 -2.28 11.59
N GLY A 617 -25.59 -2.57 11.71
CA GLY A 617 -24.84 -2.35 12.94
C GLY A 617 -24.77 -0.88 13.38
N LYS A 618 -24.71 0.05 12.41
CA LYS A 618 -24.76 1.49 12.66
C LYS A 618 -26.16 1.99 13.09
N ILE A 619 -27.20 1.47 12.47
CA ILE A 619 -28.61 1.81 12.80
C ILE A 619 -28.96 1.27 14.19
N GLY A 620 -28.57 0.04 14.51
CA GLY A 620 -28.87 -0.60 15.76
C GLY A 620 -30.34 -1.05 15.89
N GLY A 621 -30.73 -1.42 17.10
CA GLY A 621 -32.08 -1.86 17.45
C GLY A 621 -32.34 -3.36 17.23
N PRO A 622 -33.45 -3.88 17.81
CA PRO A 622 -33.64 -5.34 17.88
C PRO A 622 -33.76 -6.04 16.52
N ASN A 623 -34.42 -5.39 15.54
CA ASN A 623 -34.59 -5.98 14.20
C ASN A 623 -33.25 -6.06 13.44
N ALA A 624 -32.41 -5.02 13.54
CA ALA A 624 -31.08 -5.02 12.94
C ALA A 624 -30.17 -6.08 13.60
N GLU A 625 -30.19 -6.17 14.92
CA GLU A 625 -29.46 -7.18 15.67
C GLU A 625 -29.86 -8.61 15.25
N GLN A 626 -31.15 -8.87 15.13
CA GLN A 626 -31.64 -10.17 14.70
C GLN A 626 -31.19 -10.52 13.28
N ALA A 627 -31.20 -9.56 12.36
CA ALA A 627 -30.72 -9.74 11.00
C ALA A 627 -29.21 -10.08 10.98
N ILE A 628 -28.41 -9.35 11.73
CA ILE A 628 -26.96 -9.57 11.84
C ILE A 628 -26.66 -10.92 12.48
N LEU A 629 -27.40 -11.31 13.54
CA LEU A 629 -27.29 -12.63 14.15
C LEU A 629 -27.63 -13.76 13.16
N GLY A 630 -28.63 -13.55 12.30
CA GLY A 630 -28.98 -14.50 11.23
C GLY A 630 -27.82 -14.70 10.26
N ALA A 631 -27.15 -13.63 9.83
CA ALA A 631 -26.01 -13.69 8.94
C ALA A 631 -24.77 -14.32 9.61
N ALA A 632 -24.46 -13.94 10.85
CA ALA A 632 -23.36 -14.50 11.64
C ALA A 632 -23.49 -16.02 11.84
N GLY A 633 -24.72 -16.52 12.01
CA GLY A 633 -25.02 -17.94 12.18
C GLY A 633 -25.21 -18.73 10.90
N ASN A 634 -25.17 -18.08 9.72
CA ASN A 634 -25.37 -18.74 8.44
C ASN A 634 -24.10 -19.47 7.97
N GLY A 635 -24.00 -20.78 8.28
CA GLY A 635 -22.86 -21.59 7.91
C GLY A 635 -22.59 -21.75 6.39
N ASN A 636 -23.55 -21.33 5.55
CA ASN A 636 -23.39 -21.32 4.08
C ASN A 636 -22.89 -19.99 3.54
N GLU A 637 -22.84 -18.94 4.37
CA GLU A 637 -22.30 -17.64 4.00
C GLU A 637 -20.75 -17.66 4.01
N LYS A 638 -20.16 -16.80 3.22
CA LYS A 638 -18.71 -16.67 3.11
C LYS A 638 -18.08 -16.28 4.46
N PRO A 639 -16.92 -16.83 4.83
CA PRO A 639 -16.28 -16.51 6.10
C PRO A 639 -16.08 -15.02 6.33
N TRP A 640 -15.66 -14.26 5.31
CA TRP A 640 -15.42 -12.82 5.41
C TRP A 640 -16.70 -11.99 5.58
N VAL A 641 -17.86 -12.45 5.09
CA VAL A 641 -19.15 -11.79 5.36
C VAL A 641 -19.62 -12.12 6.79
N ARG A 642 -19.44 -13.36 7.25
CA ARG A 642 -19.77 -13.76 8.63
C ARG A 642 -18.88 -13.05 9.65
N ASP A 643 -17.60 -12.88 9.33
CA ASP A 643 -16.66 -12.08 10.14
C ASP A 643 -17.21 -10.66 10.36
N ILE A 644 -17.62 -9.98 9.28
CA ILE A 644 -18.24 -8.66 9.36
C ILE A 644 -19.52 -8.69 10.20
N ALA A 645 -20.39 -9.66 10.00
CA ALA A 645 -21.60 -9.78 10.81
C ALA A 645 -21.29 -9.89 12.30
N VAL A 646 -20.32 -10.73 12.67
CA VAL A 646 -19.92 -10.92 14.06
C VAL A 646 -19.30 -9.64 14.63
N GLN A 647 -18.47 -8.91 13.86
CA GLN A 647 -17.96 -7.60 14.27
C GLN A 647 -19.09 -6.58 14.53
N GLN A 648 -20.15 -6.60 13.70
CA GLN A 648 -21.28 -5.68 13.92
C GLN A 648 -22.08 -6.03 15.19
N LEU A 649 -22.10 -7.29 15.65
CA LEU A 649 -22.69 -7.65 16.94
C LEU A 649 -21.99 -6.95 18.10
N GLY A 650 -20.69 -6.70 18.02
CA GLY A 650 -19.94 -5.94 19.03
C GLY A 650 -20.43 -4.49 19.25
N LYS A 651 -21.16 -3.92 18.28
CA LYS A 651 -21.71 -2.57 18.40
C LYS A 651 -22.96 -2.49 19.28
N PHE A 652 -23.59 -3.60 19.61
CA PHE A 652 -24.75 -3.66 20.52
C PHE A 652 -24.30 -3.75 21.99
N LYS A 653 -23.57 -2.73 22.43
CA LYS A 653 -22.84 -2.67 23.72
C LYS A 653 -23.68 -2.91 24.96
N GLU A 654 -24.99 -2.70 24.89
CA GLU A 654 -25.91 -2.85 26.03
C GLU A 654 -26.62 -4.21 26.06
N ASP A 655 -26.52 -4.99 24.97
CA ASP A 655 -27.14 -6.32 24.91
C ASP A 655 -26.23 -7.44 25.33
N VAL A 656 -26.13 -7.66 26.63
CA VAL A 656 -25.38 -8.80 27.19
C VAL A 656 -25.98 -10.17 26.85
N SER A 657 -27.20 -10.21 26.28
CA SER A 657 -27.81 -11.49 25.83
C SER A 657 -27.08 -12.09 24.63
N LEU A 658 -26.29 -11.28 23.92
CA LEU A 658 -25.39 -11.73 22.86
C LEU A 658 -24.18 -12.56 23.38
N ALA A 659 -23.79 -12.40 24.63
CA ALA A 659 -22.60 -13.03 25.19
C ALA A 659 -22.55 -14.57 24.98
N PRO A 660 -23.60 -15.36 25.29
CA PRO A 660 -23.55 -16.81 25.05
C PRO A 660 -23.49 -17.18 23.57
N LYS A 661 -24.07 -16.36 22.68
CA LYS A 661 -24.04 -16.57 21.23
C LYS A 661 -22.65 -16.33 20.68
N LEU A 662 -22.04 -15.20 21.07
CA LEU A 662 -20.65 -14.85 20.69
C LEU A 662 -19.66 -15.87 21.25
N ALA A 663 -19.83 -16.32 22.48
CA ALA A 663 -19.02 -17.40 23.07
C ALA A 663 -19.14 -18.72 22.30
N ALA A 664 -20.33 -19.07 21.84
CA ALA A 664 -20.54 -20.26 21.00
C ALA A 664 -19.85 -20.13 19.64
N ILE A 665 -19.88 -18.93 18.99
CA ILE A 665 -19.16 -18.65 17.73
C ILE A 665 -17.65 -18.73 17.97
N ALA A 666 -17.13 -18.07 19.00
CA ALA A 666 -15.71 -18.07 19.33
C ALA A 666 -15.16 -19.50 19.58
N ALA A 667 -15.98 -20.38 20.16
CA ALA A 667 -15.59 -21.75 20.43
C ALA A 667 -15.69 -22.66 19.21
N ASN A 668 -16.74 -22.53 18.39
CA ASN A 668 -17.18 -23.60 17.49
C ASN A 668 -17.23 -23.21 16.00
N ASP A 669 -17.07 -21.94 15.62
CA ASP A 669 -17.08 -21.59 14.21
C ASP A 669 -15.92 -22.28 13.48
N LYS A 670 -16.16 -22.66 12.22
CA LYS A 670 -15.16 -23.35 11.40
C LYS A 670 -14.02 -22.44 11.00
N ALA A 671 -14.32 -21.12 10.82
CA ALA A 671 -13.36 -20.11 10.39
C ALA A 671 -12.70 -19.43 11.58
N TYR A 672 -11.39 -19.43 11.62
CA TYR A 672 -10.61 -18.79 12.67
C TYR A 672 -10.83 -17.28 12.70
N ARG A 673 -10.99 -16.61 11.53
CA ARG A 673 -11.29 -15.18 11.45
C ARG A 673 -12.62 -14.82 12.10
N VAL A 674 -13.66 -15.64 11.88
CA VAL A 674 -14.98 -15.47 12.52
C VAL A 674 -14.92 -15.69 14.03
N ARG A 675 -14.14 -16.68 14.49
CA ARG A 675 -13.88 -16.90 15.91
C ARG A 675 -13.15 -15.71 16.56
N ALA A 676 -12.16 -15.15 15.85
CA ALA A 676 -11.40 -13.98 16.27
C ALA A 676 -12.32 -12.74 16.41
N ALA A 677 -13.20 -12.51 15.44
CA ALA A 677 -14.21 -11.45 15.53
C ALA A 677 -15.13 -11.61 16.74
N ALA A 678 -15.52 -12.84 17.05
CA ALA A 678 -16.37 -13.10 18.21
C ALA A 678 -15.65 -12.79 19.54
N LEU A 679 -14.34 -13.08 19.66
CA LEU A 679 -13.54 -12.69 20.83
C LEU A 679 -13.47 -11.16 21.00
N ARG A 680 -13.26 -10.41 19.91
CA ARG A 680 -13.28 -8.94 19.95
C ARG A 680 -14.68 -8.41 20.33
N SER A 681 -15.74 -8.96 19.74
CA SER A 681 -17.12 -8.55 20.04
C SER A 681 -17.55 -8.85 21.47
N ILE A 682 -17.07 -9.96 22.09
CA ILE A 682 -17.26 -10.26 23.52
C ILE A 682 -16.70 -9.13 24.39
N ALA A 683 -15.54 -8.58 24.03
CA ALA A 683 -14.95 -7.43 24.71
C ALA A 683 -15.78 -6.17 24.53
N GLU A 684 -16.16 -5.85 23.29
CA GLU A 684 -16.88 -4.63 22.95
C GLU A 684 -18.24 -4.50 23.61
N ILE A 685 -19.03 -5.60 23.70
CA ILE A 685 -20.31 -5.61 24.44
C ILE A 685 -20.12 -5.68 25.95
N LYS A 686 -18.86 -5.77 26.44
CA LYS A 686 -18.52 -5.98 27.85
C LYS A 686 -19.26 -7.16 28.46
N ALA A 687 -19.23 -8.29 27.74
CA ALA A 687 -19.93 -9.51 28.15
C ALA A 687 -19.60 -9.92 29.59
N PRO A 688 -20.52 -10.48 30.37
CA PRO A 688 -20.20 -11.07 31.65
C PRO A 688 -19.06 -12.08 31.50
N ASN A 689 -18.05 -12.02 32.37
CA ASN A 689 -16.84 -12.84 32.31
C ASN A 689 -15.95 -12.62 31.04
N ALA A 690 -16.11 -11.49 30.32
CA ALA A 690 -15.29 -11.19 29.13
C ALA A 690 -13.78 -11.28 29.45
N TYR A 691 -13.34 -10.72 30.58
CA TYR A 691 -11.95 -10.78 30.99
C TYR A 691 -11.41 -12.22 31.09
N ASP A 692 -12.13 -13.08 31.82
CA ASP A 692 -11.70 -14.48 32.00
C ASP A 692 -11.73 -15.27 30.68
N THR A 693 -12.73 -15.00 29.84
CA THR A 693 -12.85 -15.61 28.49
C THR A 693 -11.66 -15.23 27.62
N LEU A 694 -11.29 -13.95 27.58
CA LEU A 694 -10.18 -13.45 26.79
C LEU A 694 -8.83 -13.95 27.33
N VAL A 695 -8.61 -13.93 28.63
CA VAL A 695 -7.40 -14.50 29.25
C VAL A 695 -7.22 -15.98 28.94
N ALA A 696 -8.33 -16.75 28.90
CA ALA A 696 -8.30 -18.15 28.46
C ALA A 696 -7.94 -18.25 26.94
N ALA A 697 -8.49 -17.35 26.13
CA ALA A 697 -8.30 -17.37 24.67
C ALA A 697 -6.85 -16.98 24.27
N VAL A 698 -6.15 -16.17 25.05
CA VAL A 698 -4.72 -15.87 24.83
C VAL A 698 -3.84 -17.13 24.77
N LYS A 699 -4.29 -18.22 25.35
CA LYS A 699 -3.58 -19.51 25.41
C LYS A 699 -3.94 -20.45 24.27
N LEU A 700 -4.90 -20.08 23.42
CA LEU A 700 -5.34 -20.92 22.31
C LEU A 700 -4.28 -20.90 21.19
N GLU A 701 -4.02 -22.07 20.65
CA GLU A 701 -3.23 -22.22 19.43
C GLU A 701 -4.12 -22.05 18.20
N SER A 702 -3.62 -21.36 17.20
CA SER A 702 -4.30 -21.15 15.93
C SER A 702 -3.28 -20.79 14.85
N PRO A 703 -3.63 -20.98 13.56
CA PRO A 703 -2.78 -20.47 12.48
C PRO A 703 -2.43 -18.99 12.70
N ASP A 704 -1.17 -18.65 12.54
CA ASP A 704 -0.61 -17.31 12.71
C ASP A 704 -1.06 -16.58 14.00
N ASN A 705 -1.35 -17.33 15.05
CA ASN A 705 -1.82 -16.86 16.36
C ASN A 705 -3.09 -15.98 16.32
N VAL A 706 -3.92 -16.09 15.26
CA VAL A 706 -5.06 -15.19 15.01
C VAL A 706 -6.04 -15.10 16.19
N LEU A 707 -6.28 -16.22 16.94
CA LEU A 707 -7.15 -16.20 18.12
C LEU A 707 -6.49 -15.52 19.32
N ARG A 708 -5.18 -15.76 19.52
CA ARG A 708 -4.42 -15.09 20.58
C ARG A 708 -4.39 -13.61 20.36
N ASN A 709 -4.10 -13.17 19.15
CA ASN A 709 -4.06 -11.75 18.80
C ASN A 709 -5.42 -11.09 19.03
N ALA A 710 -6.51 -11.72 18.59
CA ALA A 710 -7.87 -11.23 18.85
C ALA A 710 -8.22 -11.15 20.35
N ALA A 711 -7.74 -12.09 21.16
CA ALA A 711 -7.95 -12.05 22.60
C ALA A 711 -7.16 -10.89 23.26
N VAL A 712 -5.95 -10.64 22.80
CA VAL A 712 -5.11 -9.51 23.25
C VAL A 712 -5.75 -8.19 22.86
N ASP A 713 -6.20 -8.03 21.62
CA ASP A 713 -6.96 -6.85 21.15
C ASP A 713 -8.21 -6.64 22.01
N GLY A 714 -8.95 -7.74 22.27
CA GLY A 714 -10.15 -7.72 23.10
C GLY A 714 -9.89 -7.27 24.53
N LEU A 715 -8.76 -7.68 25.14
CA LEU A 715 -8.38 -7.22 26.47
C LEU A 715 -8.14 -5.70 26.52
N GLY A 716 -7.53 -5.15 25.48
CA GLY A 716 -7.38 -3.70 25.31
C GLY A 716 -8.74 -3.01 25.15
N ALA A 717 -9.60 -3.52 24.27
CA ALA A 717 -10.94 -2.97 23.99
C ALA A 717 -11.89 -3.05 25.20
N LEU A 718 -11.75 -4.10 26.03
CA LEU A 718 -12.52 -4.25 27.27
C LEU A 718 -12.27 -3.10 28.25
N GLY A 719 -11.05 -2.55 28.25
CA GLY A 719 -10.69 -1.41 29.09
C GLY A 719 -10.58 -1.75 30.60
N ASP A 720 -10.35 -3.02 30.96
CA ASP A 720 -10.14 -3.44 32.36
C ASP A 720 -8.64 -3.41 32.70
N ASP A 721 -8.25 -2.50 33.58
CA ASP A 721 -6.87 -2.31 34.00
C ASP A 721 -6.20 -3.55 34.60
N LYS A 722 -6.98 -4.59 34.96
CA LYS A 722 -6.43 -5.90 35.38
C LYS A 722 -5.62 -6.56 34.27
N ALA A 723 -5.89 -6.22 32.99
CA ALA A 723 -5.17 -6.75 31.85
C ALA A 723 -3.75 -6.16 31.69
N VAL A 724 -3.44 -5.02 32.32
CA VAL A 724 -2.15 -4.31 32.13
C VAL A 724 -0.95 -5.22 32.32
N SER A 725 -0.91 -5.98 33.41
CA SER A 725 0.23 -6.87 33.70
C SER A 725 0.40 -7.96 32.63
N LEU A 726 -0.70 -8.56 32.17
CA LEU A 726 -0.68 -9.57 31.12
C LEU A 726 -0.26 -8.99 29.77
N LEU A 727 -0.79 -7.83 29.41
CA LEU A 727 -0.46 -7.18 28.13
C LEU A 727 0.98 -6.68 28.11
N LEU A 728 1.50 -6.14 29.22
CA LEU A 728 2.92 -5.82 29.35
C LEU A 728 3.81 -7.05 29.23
N ASP A 729 3.41 -8.22 29.79
CA ASP A 729 4.16 -9.46 29.58
C ASP A 729 4.18 -9.88 28.11
N TRP A 730 3.07 -9.76 27.39
CA TRP A 730 3.01 -10.08 25.95
C TRP A 730 3.71 -9.03 25.07
N SER A 731 3.93 -7.81 25.54
CA SER A 731 4.68 -6.78 24.81
C SER A 731 6.21 -6.93 24.94
N LEU A 732 6.71 -7.83 25.80
CA LEU A 732 8.15 -8.04 26.03
C LEU A 732 8.85 -8.65 24.82
N PRO A 733 10.14 -8.33 24.62
CA PRO A 733 10.99 -9.04 23.67
C PRO A 733 10.96 -10.55 23.86
N GLY A 734 11.04 -11.31 22.77
CA GLY A 734 10.99 -12.78 22.77
C GLY A 734 9.59 -13.38 22.72
N LYS A 735 8.55 -12.57 22.72
CA LYS A 735 7.19 -13.03 22.42
C LYS A 735 6.97 -13.05 20.89
N ASP A 736 5.97 -13.80 20.44
CA ASP A 736 5.56 -13.78 19.03
C ASP A 736 5.32 -12.34 18.55
N LEU A 737 5.92 -11.95 17.43
CA LEU A 737 5.95 -10.54 16.97
C LEU A 737 4.55 -9.99 16.72
N ARG A 738 3.65 -10.73 16.07
CA ARG A 738 2.27 -10.28 15.81
C ARG A 738 1.47 -10.11 17.11
N THR A 739 1.61 -11.03 18.04
CA THR A 739 0.96 -10.91 19.37
C THR A 739 1.56 -9.76 20.17
N ARG A 740 2.85 -9.53 20.06
CA ARG A 740 3.55 -8.42 20.71
C ARG A 740 3.04 -7.07 20.23
N GLN A 741 2.88 -6.90 18.91
CA GLN A 741 2.29 -5.71 18.29
C GLN A 741 0.88 -5.44 18.83
N ALA A 742 0.02 -6.47 18.83
CA ALA A 742 -1.32 -6.37 19.40
C ALA A 742 -1.30 -5.97 20.87
N ALA A 743 -0.35 -6.51 21.66
CA ALA A 743 -0.23 -6.20 23.08
C ALA A 743 0.24 -4.75 23.34
N MET A 744 1.16 -4.22 22.53
CA MET A 744 1.60 -2.83 22.64
C MET A 744 0.44 -1.85 22.37
N LEU A 745 -0.34 -2.09 21.32
CA LEU A 745 -1.53 -1.29 21.02
C LEU A 745 -2.59 -1.42 22.10
N ALA A 746 -2.88 -2.66 22.54
CA ALA A 746 -3.89 -2.92 23.56
C ALA A 746 -3.56 -2.24 24.88
N VAL A 747 -2.31 -2.34 25.37
CA VAL A 747 -1.92 -1.76 26.67
C VAL A 747 -1.87 -0.23 26.62
N ALA A 748 -1.63 0.36 25.46
CA ALA A 748 -1.60 1.80 25.28
C ALA A 748 -2.91 2.49 25.69
N HIS A 749 -4.05 1.82 25.58
CA HIS A 749 -5.36 2.35 25.94
C HIS A 749 -5.72 2.22 27.42
N LEU A 750 -5.01 1.37 28.17
CA LEU A 750 -5.32 1.06 29.57
C LEU A 750 -4.60 1.99 30.52
N ASP A 751 -5.16 2.13 31.73
CA ASP A 751 -4.60 2.91 32.85
C ASP A 751 -3.77 4.14 32.43
N ARG A 752 -4.45 5.12 31.85
CA ARG A 752 -3.84 6.32 31.22
C ARG A 752 -2.87 7.09 32.16
N LYS A 753 -2.93 6.86 33.48
CA LYS A 753 -2.06 7.49 34.46
C LYS A 753 -0.80 6.67 34.77
N ASN A 754 -0.77 5.43 34.36
CA ASN A 754 0.33 4.52 34.65
C ASN A 754 1.54 4.83 33.75
N LYS A 755 2.52 5.50 34.31
CA LYS A 755 3.76 5.88 33.61
C LYS A 755 4.66 4.69 33.29
N ASP A 756 4.48 3.54 33.89
CA ASP A 756 5.29 2.37 33.59
C ASP A 756 4.93 1.78 32.22
N ILE A 757 3.68 1.93 31.75
CA ILE A 757 3.30 1.59 30.38
C ILE A 757 4.05 2.49 29.39
N THR A 758 4.06 3.81 29.61
CA THR A 758 4.79 4.76 28.76
C THR A 758 6.28 4.43 28.69
N LYS A 759 6.91 4.14 29.84
CA LYS A 759 8.33 3.74 29.90
C LYS A 759 8.60 2.45 29.13
N ALA A 760 7.71 1.45 29.25
CA ALA A 760 7.85 0.20 28.53
C ALA A 760 7.80 0.45 27.01
N LEU A 761 6.82 1.19 26.50
CA LEU A 761 6.71 1.52 25.09
C LEU A 761 7.94 2.30 24.58
N ILE A 762 8.40 3.32 25.32
CA ILE A 762 9.61 4.08 24.98
C ILE A 762 10.84 3.16 24.89
N SER A 763 10.94 2.14 25.75
CA SER A 763 12.10 1.23 25.76
C SER A 763 12.19 0.35 24.51
N TYR A 764 11.13 0.25 23.72
CA TYR A 764 11.08 -0.52 22.45
C TYR A 764 11.45 0.31 21.22
N LEU A 765 11.59 1.65 21.33
CA LEU A 765 11.92 2.55 20.21
C LEU A 765 13.25 2.28 19.50
N HIS A 766 14.15 1.51 20.11
CA HIS A 766 15.49 1.22 19.57
C HIS A 766 15.71 -0.28 19.38
N GLU A 767 14.65 -1.04 19.21
CA GLU A 767 14.79 -2.46 18.90
C GLU A 767 15.20 -2.64 17.42
N PRO A 768 15.93 -3.72 17.11
CA PRO A 768 16.48 -3.90 15.77
C PRO A 768 15.44 -4.35 14.72
N TYR A 769 14.17 -4.47 15.09
CA TYR A 769 13.10 -4.94 14.22
C TYR A 769 12.23 -3.78 13.77
N PHE A 770 12.11 -3.60 12.45
CA PHE A 770 11.27 -2.57 11.84
C PHE A 770 9.82 -2.71 12.28
N ASP A 771 9.27 -3.92 12.21
CA ASP A 771 7.90 -4.18 12.62
C ASP A 771 7.60 -3.74 14.07
N VAL A 772 8.54 -3.94 14.98
CA VAL A 772 8.37 -3.51 16.37
C VAL A 772 8.38 -1.98 16.46
N ASN A 773 9.35 -1.33 15.83
CA ASN A 773 9.49 0.13 15.83
C ASN A 773 8.28 0.82 15.26
N PHE A 774 7.78 0.34 14.13
CA PHE A 774 6.57 0.86 13.48
C PHE A 774 5.37 0.86 14.44
N TRP A 775 5.05 -0.29 15.01
CA TRP A 775 3.87 -0.41 15.87
C TRP A 775 4.00 0.28 17.23
N VAL A 776 5.22 0.37 17.77
CA VAL A 776 5.44 1.11 19.02
C VAL A 776 5.20 2.61 18.84
N LEU A 777 5.50 3.18 17.68
CA LEU A 777 5.19 4.58 17.37
C LEU A 777 3.69 4.86 17.46
N PHE A 778 2.87 4.00 16.86
CA PHE A 778 1.41 4.11 16.97
C PHE A 778 0.92 3.91 18.41
N ALA A 779 1.44 2.91 19.13
CA ALA A 779 1.08 2.68 20.54
C ALA A 779 1.41 3.90 21.42
N ILE A 780 2.54 4.57 21.19
CA ILE A 780 2.92 5.81 21.89
C ILE A 780 1.94 6.95 21.56
N GLY A 781 1.59 7.11 20.29
CA GLY A 781 0.62 8.13 19.87
C GLY A 781 -0.75 7.89 20.48
N GLU A 782 -1.26 6.66 20.44
CA GLU A 782 -2.51 6.25 21.07
C GLU A 782 -2.46 6.46 22.60
N ARG A 783 -1.36 6.14 23.23
CA ARG A 783 -1.13 6.40 24.67
C ARG A 783 -1.34 7.87 25.02
N GLY A 784 -0.86 8.77 24.19
CA GLY A 784 -1.05 10.21 24.34
C GLY A 784 -0.32 10.82 25.55
N ASP A 785 0.77 10.19 26.00
CA ASP A 785 1.54 10.66 27.13
C ASP A 785 2.68 11.59 26.67
N PRO A 786 2.69 12.88 27.10
CA PRO A 786 3.69 13.84 26.67
C PRO A 786 5.14 13.48 27.09
N ASP A 787 5.34 12.58 28.04
CA ASP A 787 6.68 12.11 28.40
C ASP A 787 7.41 11.40 27.24
N ALA A 788 6.68 10.97 26.21
CA ALA A 788 7.25 10.37 25.02
C ALA A 788 7.79 11.40 23.99
N ILE A 789 7.47 12.69 24.10
CA ILE A 789 7.88 13.70 23.13
C ILE A 789 9.41 13.80 23.02
N ALA A 790 10.12 13.87 24.12
CA ALA A 790 11.57 13.97 24.11
C ALA A 790 12.25 12.72 23.52
N PRO A 791 11.91 11.48 23.93
CA PRO A 791 12.42 10.27 23.27
C PRO A 791 12.17 10.20 21.75
N LEU A 792 10.99 10.62 21.29
CA LEU A 792 10.69 10.67 19.86
C LEU A 792 11.54 11.72 19.12
N GLN A 793 11.81 12.88 19.75
CA GLN A 793 12.72 13.88 19.19
C GLN A 793 14.16 13.37 19.14
N ASP A 794 14.60 12.64 20.17
CA ASP A 794 15.92 12.03 20.20
C ASP A 794 16.05 10.98 19.08
N LEU A 795 15.00 10.19 18.82
CA LEU A 795 14.94 9.24 17.72
C LEU A 795 15.09 9.94 16.35
N LEU A 796 14.36 11.05 16.11
CA LEU A 796 14.53 11.85 14.89
C LEU A 796 15.94 12.39 14.70
N ASN A 797 16.59 12.78 15.81
CA ASN A 797 17.94 13.37 15.77
C ASN A 797 19.03 12.31 15.61
N SER A 798 18.78 11.03 15.91
CA SER A 798 19.76 9.95 15.74
C SER A 798 20.15 9.71 14.29
N GLY A 799 19.26 10.03 13.35
CA GLY A 799 19.40 9.72 11.93
C GLY A 799 19.22 8.23 11.59
N ASP A 800 18.75 7.43 12.56
CA ASP A 800 18.56 5.99 12.40
C ASP A 800 17.14 5.63 11.92
N VAL A 801 16.30 6.62 11.61
CA VAL A 801 14.92 6.43 11.10
C VAL A 801 14.87 6.51 9.57
N SER A 802 14.08 5.67 8.94
CA SER A 802 13.75 5.78 7.52
C SER A 802 12.92 7.05 7.24
N LEU A 803 12.77 7.45 5.97
CA LEU A 803 11.93 8.60 5.62
C LEU A 803 10.47 8.38 6.03
N GLY A 804 9.93 7.18 5.76
CA GLY A 804 8.57 6.82 6.16
C GLY A 804 8.36 6.81 7.67
N GLU A 805 9.31 6.25 8.43
CA GLU A 805 9.28 6.31 9.90
C GLU A 805 9.39 7.75 10.41
N ARG A 806 10.20 8.60 9.77
CA ARG A 806 10.35 10.01 10.16
C ARG A 806 9.01 10.73 10.12
N SER A 807 8.25 10.58 9.04
CA SER A 807 6.92 11.17 8.90
C SER A 807 5.98 10.72 10.03
N ILE A 808 5.99 9.43 10.35
CA ILE A 808 5.19 8.88 11.46
C ILE A 808 5.62 9.47 12.81
N VAL A 809 6.92 9.52 13.09
CA VAL A 809 7.44 10.09 14.35
C VAL A 809 7.05 11.56 14.48
N GLU A 810 7.17 12.35 13.42
CA GLU A 810 6.76 13.76 13.38
C GLU A 810 5.26 13.93 13.62
N GLU A 811 4.42 13.08 13.01
CA GLU A 811 2.98 13.04 13.26
C GLU A 811 2.66 12.73 14.72
N GLN A 812 3.31 11.72 15.32
CA GLN A 812 3.09 11.38 16.72
C GLN A 812 3.53 12.52 17.67
N ILE A 813 4.64 13.17 17.39
CA ILE A 813 5.08 14.35 18.16
C ILE A 813 4.05 15.48 18.06
N ALA A 814 3.53 15.77 16.85
CA ALA A 814 2.51 16.79 16.64
C ALA A 814 1.20 16.45 17.40
N LEU A 815 0.78 15.19 17.34
CA LEU A 815 -0.39 14.69 18.07
C LEU A 815 -0.24 14.87 19.58
N LEU A 816 0.91 14.52 20.13
CA LEU A 816 1.20 14.65 21.56
C LEU A 816 1.27 16.11 22.01
N LYS A 817 1.89 17.00 21.20
CA LYS A 817 1.92 18.46 21.46
C LYS A 817 0.54 19.08 21.39
N GLY A 818 -0.30 18.69 20.45
CA GLY A 818 -1.69 19.17 20.34
C GLY A 818 -2.53 18.83 21.56
N ARG A 819 -2.35 17.65 22.14
CA ARG A 819 -3.02 17.24 23.40
C ARG A 819 -2.55 18.01 24.64
N THR A 820 -1.32 18.55 24.63
CA THR A 820 -0.81 19.39 25.74
C THR A 820 -1.24 20.85 25.66
N GLY A 821 -1.49 21.38 24.44
CA GLY A 821 -1.94 22.75 24.21
C GLY A 821 -3.42 23.01 24.48
N SER A 822 -4.21 21.97 24.69
CA SER A 822 -5.67 22.06 24.94
C SER A 822 -6.08 21.91 26.41
N LYS A 823 -5.14 22.08 27.37
CA LYS A 823 -5.44 22.11 28.81
C LYS A 823 -5.42 23.53 29.33
#